data_e5a807d5e00995ab6dbdf6bcf47ba40d
#
_entry.id   e5a807d5e00995ab6dbdf6bcf47ba40d
#
_cell.length_a   1.000
_cell.length_b   1.000
_cell.length_c   1.000
_cell.angle_alpha   90.00
_cell.angle_beta   90.00
_cell.angle_gamma   90.00
#
_symmetry.space_group_name_H-M   'P 1'
#
loop_
_entity.id
_entity.type
_entity.pdbx_description
1 polymer ?
#
loop_
_entity_poly.entity_id
_entity_poly.type
_entity_poly.pdbx_seq_one_letter_code
_entity_poly.pdbx_strand_id
1 'polypeptide(L)'
;MFALNSGKAPDGSVNIIPPNTAARLQLKVIGSGASLSVAKSGVAESISISRGEAFARSARVGDEYKINYKLNDGMKLEIAALDDGKNASVYGEIDMQGDSATRFVNKASEGSFTIKLTGGHANFDLKISKADETESRNANALNVTAGNSRNAESNIVIEGEFENEASRMGSVHNTHTLERIPESASYDNVSRRMTMSVGAAMPRSAPSVRAVTTNASSEHTRGIVTWHKQYKDNNRNHASIFKVDIGGLIHDAACADGKNFRTAEAGQAVTLAKQASDSLFAKFAYLASTDKWQKNNYNAQEYYFALVCAARRVNGRPAYERVNSRALINRMMQDAKSFKGKIPENFHSYLAYPTNGSQMMLAWGLKPYGKIEVVKSIGNNIKITGECKGTYSLAGAVYTVYDESGKAVGNLTTDDKGRTGTLEVKPGEYTVKETVAPVGYELDKTVYKVESKAETTSTVQSYDSPVFAPVKIFLEKKSSGDSYMNPSDMTGAEFEVKYYDTIGPVENAKVVRTWKLRTTKDELGKYTAELRDKNLVKGSDPLFVTEQGDSVLPRGTVTIRETKAPAGYLLDKTVYTKKIDGDGSGTAVYFNSGLPSSHVNNPAVPKIGTKAMDISTEESLAMYGKKTKVKDIVSFSNLYEGETYTLEGVLMDKSTGKPIEQGGNKVTSEKEFTVTPQNATIADSIATGQVELEFSFDTTKLAGKDTVVFETLKHKGKEIASHHDINDVNQTLRHPEIKTQAHSTESGTNIGAPSKEEVLVDKVRYKNLIIGKKYKVTGVLMDKEKNK
;
A
#
# COMPACT_ATOMS: atom_id res chain seq x y z
N MET A 1 10.11 -22.62 -26.33
CA MET A 1 10.75 -23.37 -25.22
C MET A 1 9.90 -23.02 -24.00
N PHE A 2 9.20 -23.98 -23.44
CA PHE A 2 8.34 -23.75 -22.26
C PHE A 2 9.23 -23.89 -21.01
N ALA A 3 9.14 -22.96 -20.09
CA ALA A 3 9.76 -23.14 -18.78
C ALA A 3 8.90 -24.16 -18.02
N LEU A 4 9.43 -25.35 -17.81
CA LEU A 4 8.81 -26.37 -16.98
C LEU A 4 9.06 -25.99 -15.52
N ASN A 5 8.02 -25.55 -14.85
CA ASN A 5 8.05 -25.41 -13.40
C ASN A 5 7.81 -26.81 -12.83
N SER A 6 8.82 -27.41 -12.19
CA SER A 6 8.78 -28.77 -11.66
C SER A 6 8.11 -28.87 -10.29
N GLY A 7 7.32 -27.85 -9.87
CA GLY A 7 6.43 -27.94 -8.74
C GLY A 7 5.32 -28.91 -9.04
N LYS A 8 5.37 -30.12 -8.50
CA LYS A 8 4.23 -31.03 -8.51
C LYS A 8 3.18 -30.48 -7.57
N ALA A 9 1.99 -30.16 -8.11
CA ALA A 9 0.81 -30.02 -7.29
C ALA A 9 0.57 -31.32 -6.48
N PRO A 10 -0.16 -31.29 -5.38
CA PRO A 10 -0.46 -32.50 -4.58
C PRO A 10 -1.09 -33.64 -5.39
N ASP A 11 -1.66 -33.34 -6.55
CA ASP A 11 -2.23 -34.29 -7.49
C ASP A 11 -1.24 -34.85 -8.55
N GLY A 12 0.02 -34.39 -8.52
CA GLY A 12 1.06 -34.80 -9.46
C GLY A 12 1.08 -34.07 -10.79
N SER A 13 0.23 -33.03 -10.99
CA SER A 13 0.23 -32.19 -12.21
C SER A 13 1.42 -31.22 -12.22
N VAL A 14 1.90 -30.92 -13.42
CA VAL A 14 2.99 -29.95 -13.65
C VAL A 14 2.38 -28.61 -14.05
N ASN A 15 2.54 -27.58 -13.20
CA ASN A 15 2.12 -26.23 -13.56
C ASN A 15 3.08 -25.64 -14.59
N ILE A 16 2.60 -25.46 -15.82
CA ILE A 16 3.34 -24.77 -16.89
C ILE A 16 2.87 -23.32 -16.91
N ILE A 17 3.73 -22.41 -16.49
CA ILE A 17 3.46 -20.98 -16.62
C ILE A 17 3.88 -20.55 -18.03
N PRO A 18 2.97 -20.03 -18.87
CA PRO A 18 3.30 -19.61 -20.21
C PRO A 18 4.39 -18.52 -20.21
N PRO A 19 5.39 -18.58 -21.12
CA PRO A 19 6.32 -17.48 -21.32
C PRO A 19 5.56 -16.19 -21.67
N ASN A 20 6.08 -15.04 -21.29
CA ASN A 20 5.44 -13.71 -21.40
C ASN A 20 4.25 -13.44 -20.47
N THR A 21 3.97 -14.31 -19.50
CA THR A 21 3.06 -13.96 -18.40
C THR A 21 3.65 -12.77 -17.62
N ALA A 22 2.80 -11.82 -17.22
CA ALA A 22 3.23 -10.66 -16.44
C ALA A 22 3.91 -11.11 -15.13
N ALA A 23 5.09 -10.57 -14.88
CA ALA A 23 5.91 -10.86 -13.71
C ALA A 23 6.39 -9.56 -13.05
N ARG A 24 6.94 -9.65 -11.86
CA ARG A 24 7.56 -8.53 -11.14
C ARG A 24 8.92 -8.92 -10.61
N LEU A 25 9.92 -8.03 -10.71
CA LEU A 25 11.24 -8.15 -10.11
C LEU A 25 11.43 -7.09 -9.03
N GLN A 26 11.65 -7.47 -7.77
CA GLN A 26 11.99 -6.55 -6.69
C GLN A 26 13.40 -6.82 -6.16
N LEU A 27 14.25 -5.80 -6.22
CA LEU A 27 15.59 -5.80 -5.64
C LEU A 27 15.65 -4.74 -4.55
N LYS A 28 16.12 -5.10 -3.37
CA LYS A 28 16.35 -4.17 -2.27
C LYS A 28 17.82 -4.12 -1.93
N VAL A 29 18.43 -2.96 -2.08
CA VAL A 29 19.83 -2.76 -1.73
C VAL A 29 19.94 -2.32 -0.28
N ILE A 30 20.63 -3.12 0.54
CA ILE A 30 20.83 -2.89 1.96
C ILE A 30 22.31 -2.69 2.22
N GLY A 31 22.67 -1.57 2.85
CA GLY A 31 24.05 -1.21 3.13
C GLY A 31 24.62 -0.19 2.15
N SER A 32 25.91 0.08 2.25
CA SER A 32 26.67 1.01 1.41
C SER A 32 28.08 0.47 1.16
N GLY A 33 28.78 1.00 0.16
CA GLY A 33 30.12 0.53 -0.19
C GLY A 33 30.14 -0.33 -1.46
N ALA A 34 29.13 -0.17 -2.32
CA ALA A 34 29.11 -0.72 -3.66
C ALA A 34 28.40 0.21 -4.63
N SER A 35 28.73 0.10 -5.91
CA SER A 35 27.90 0.57 -7.02
C SER A 35 27.26 -0.63 -7.70
N LEU A 36 25.97 -0.54 -7.95
CA LEU A 36 25.16 -1.59 -8.58
C LEU A 36 24.43 -1.01 -9.79
N SER A 37 24.32 -1.82 -10.83
CA SER A 37 23.46 -1.50 -11.98
C SER A 37 22.74 -2.73 -12.46
N VAL A 38 21.53 -2.54 -13.01
CA VAL A 38 20.71 -3.61 -13.56
C VAL A 38 20.34 -3.29 -15.01
N ALA A 39 20.43 -4.29 -15.87
CA ALA A 39 20.01 -4.21 -17.26
C ALA A 39 19.17 -5.44 -17.62
N LYS A 40 18.12 -5.27 -18.40
CA LYS A 40 17.41 -6.41 -19.01
C LYS A 40 18.25 -6.98 -20.14
N SER A 41 18.41 -8.29 -20.23
CA SER A 41 19.16 -8.93 -21.31
C SER A 41 18.58 -8.56 -22.68
N GLY A 42 19.47 -8.16 -23.60
CA GLY A 42 19.09 -7.68 -24.92
C GLY A 42 18.79 -6.17 -25.01
N VAL A 43 18.91 -5.43 -23.90
CA VAL A 43 18.77 -3.96 -23.85
C VAL A 43 20.12 -3.35 -23.51
N ALA A 44 20.55 -2.35 -24.31
CA ALA A 44 21.88 -1.75 -24.16
C ALA A 44 22.00 -0.82 -22.92
N GLU A 45 20.89 -0.35 -22.40
CA GLU A 45 20.87 0.59 -21.28
C GLU A 45 20.78 -0.13 -19.94
N SER A 46 21.54 0.34 -18.95
CA SER A 46 21.51 -0.15 -17.57
C SER A 46 21.14 0.98 -16.62
N ILE A 47 20.44 0.65 -15.57
CA ILE A 47 20.04 1.57 -14.51
C ILE A 47 20.91 1.34 -13.29
N SER A 48 21.50 2.41 -12.76
CA SER A 48 22.20 2.35 -11.47
C SER A 48 21.21 2.22 -10.33
N ILE A 49 21.50 1.31 -9.40
CA ILE A 49 20.72 1.10 -8.19
C ILE A 49 21.53 1.57 -6.99
N SER A 50 21.00 2.51 -6.22
CA SER A 50 21.57 2.94 -4.95
C SER A 50 20.86 2.27 -3.77
N ARG A 51 21.23 2.63 -2.56
CA ARG A 51 20.59 2.13 -1.33
C ARG A 51 19.08 2.40 -1.36
N GLY A 52 18.27 1.37 -1.23
CA GLY A 52 16.82 1.46 -1.28
C GLY A 52 16.19 0.30 -2.04
N GLU A 53 14.97 0.47 -2.47
CA GLU A 53 14.23 -0.50 -3.27
C GLU A 53 14.17 -0.05 -4.73
N ALA A 54 14.27 -1.01 -5.65
CA ALA A 54 14.09 -0.80 -7.08
C ALA A 54 13.19 -1.89 -7.67
N PHE A 55 12.28 -1.54 -8.61
CA PHE A 55 11.38 -2.53 -9.21
C PHE A 55 11.15 -2.35 -10.72
N ALA A 56 10.95 -3.45 -11.43
CA ALA A 56 10.56 -3.45 -12.84
C ALA A 56 9.08 -3.86 -12.99
N ARG A 57 8.24 -2.97 -13.52
CA ARG A 57 6.80 -3.24 -13.72
C ARG A 57 6.48 -3.98 -15.00
N SER A 58 7.33 -3.87 -16.00
CA SER A 58 7.16 -4.51 -17.31
C SER A 58 7.82 -5.89 -17.41
N ALA A 59 8.23 -6.48 -16.28
CA ALA A 59 8.83 -7.80 -16.24
C ALA A 59 7.85 -8.90 -16.67
N ARG A 60 8.37 -9.93 -17.32
CA ARG A 60 7.60 -11.10 -17.77
C ARG A 60 8.34 -12.38 -17.44
N VAL A 61 7.62 -13.48 -17.30
CA VAL A 61 8.21 -14.80 -17.17
C VAL A 61 9.08 -15.09 -18.39
N GLY A 62 10.33 -15.47 -18.15
CA GLY A 62 11.36 -15.66 -19.17
C GLY A 62 12.32 -14.48 -19.31
N ASP A 63 12.02 -13.30 -18.77
CA ASP A 63 12.94 -12.17 -18.78
C ASP A 63 14.19 -12.46 -17.92
N GLU A 64 15.32 -11.97 -18.38
CA GLU A 64 16.61 -12.07 -17.70
C GLU A 64 17.13 -10.67 -17.39
N TYR A 65 17.54 -10.45 -16.14
CA TYR A 65 18.10 -9.20 -15.65
C TYR A 65 19.53 -9.41 -15.18
N LYS A 66 20.48 -8.75 -15.84
CA LYS A 66 21.89 -8.77 -15.47
C LYS A 66 22.17 -7.66 -14.46
N ILE A 67 22.66 -8.03 -13.29
CA ILE A 67 23.09 -7.12 -12.24
C ILE A 67 24.62 -7.07 -12.28
N ASN A 68 25.18 -5.89 -12.54
CA ASN A 68 26.61 -5.64 -12.41
C ASN A 68 26.85 -4.94 -11.07
N TYR A 69 27.94 -5.30 -10.40
CA TYR A 69 28.31 -4.68 -9.13
C TYR A 69 29.79 -4.38 -9.09
N LYS A 70 30.14 -3.33 -8.32
CA LYS A 70 31.52 -3.01 -7.95
C LYS A 70 31.53 -2.68 -6.46
N LEU A 71 32.28 -3.47 -5.68
CA LEU A 71 32.38 -3.33 -4.23
C LEU A 71 33.61 -2.47 -3.89
N ASN A 72 33.49 -1.69 -2.84
CA ASN A 72 34.64 -1.04 -2.22
C ASN A 72 35.50 -2.10 -1.51
N ASP A 73 36.79 -1.79 -1.27
CA ASP A 73 37.70 -2.69 -0.62
C ASP A 73 37.19 -3.22 0.71
N GLY A 74 37.32 -4.53 0.92
CA GLY A 74 36.88 -5.22 2.13
C GLY A 74 35.34 -5.36 2.29
N MET A 75 34.57 -5.15 1.23
CA MET A 75 33.13 -5.38 1.23
C MET A 75 32.77 -6.70 0.56
N LYS A 76 31.60 -7.26 0.95
CA LYS A 76 30.99 -8.43 0.31
C LYS A 76 29.55 -8.10 -0.08
N LEU A 77 29.06 -8.71 -1.15
CA LEU A 77 27.67 -8.68 -1.59
C LEU A 77 27.02 -10.03 -1.30
N GLU A 78 25.94 -9.99 -0.56
CA GLU A 78 25.09 -11.13 -0.26
C GLU A 78 23.73 -10.95 -0.98
N ILE A 79 23.30 -11.98 -1.71
CA ILE A 79 22.04 -12.01 -2.44
C ILE A 79 21.16 -13.02 -1.74
N ALA A 80 20.04 -12.57 -1.19
CA ALA A 80 19.08 -13.43 -0.49
C ALA A 80 17.70 -13.32 -1.15
N ALA A 81 17.14 -14.45 -1.57
CA ALA A 81 15.74 -14.51 -1.97
C ALA A 81 14.85 -14.43 -0.73
N LEU A 82 13.84 -13.56 -0.75
CA LEU A 82 12.94 -13.33 0.40
C LEU A 82 11.76 -14.30 0.45
N ASP A 83 11.53 -14.99 -0.64
CA ASP A 83 10.48 -15.98 -0.80
C ASP A 83 11.14 -17.27 -1.27
N ASP A 84 10.92 -18.39 -0.68
CA ASP A 84 11.50 -19.75 -0.92
C ASP A 84 12.31 -19.97 -2.21
N GLY A 85 12.73 -18.89 -2.88
CA GLY A 85 13.47 -18.86 -4.13
C GLY A 85 12.75 -19.46 -5.34
N LYS A 86 11.43 -19.54 -5.34
CA LYS A 86 10.62 -20.37 -6.26
C LYS A 86 10.31 -19.83 -7.66
N ASN A 87 10.47 -18.56 -7.99
CA ASN A 87 10.11 -18.02 -9.33
C ASN A 87 11.24 -17.32 -10.12
N ALA A 88 12.47 -17.52 -9.68
CA ALA A 88 13.63 -17.03 -10.42
C ALA A 88 14.81 -17.98 -10.26
N SER A 89 15.64 -18.09 -11.29
CA SER A 89 16.96 -18.70 -11.20
C SER A 89 18.01 -17.61 -11.22
N VAL A 90 18.97 -17.69 -10.30
CA VAL A 90 20.13 -16.80 -10.23
C VAL A 90 21.33 -17.58 -10.76
N TYR A 91 22.09 -17.00 -11.69
CA TYR A 91 23.30 -17.63 -12.26
C TYR A 91 24.34 -16.57 -12.61
N GLY A 92 25.60 -16.98 -12.62
CA GLY A 92 26.77 -16.12 -12.84
C GLY A 92 27.95 -16.55 -11.97
N GLU A 93 28.94 -15.69 -11.82
CA GLU A 93 30.06 -15.90 -10.91
C GLU A 93 29.63 -15.58 -9.47
N ILE A 94 28.99 -16.52 -8.81
CA ILE A 94 28.49 -16.40 -7.43
C ILE A 94 28.86 -17.65 -6.63
N ASP A 95 29.30 -17.41 -5.39
CA ASP A 95 29.63 -18.46 -4.45
C ASP A 95 28.42 -18.82 -3.60
N MET A 96 28.07 -20.10 -3.50
CA MET A 96 26.95 -20.56 -2.67
C MET A 96 27.46 -20.89 -1.27
N GLN A 97 26.90 -20.23 -0.26
CA GLN A 97 27.18 -20.57 1.15
C GLN A 97 25.90 -21.02 1.89
N GLY A 98 25.93 -22.21 2.43
CA GLY A 98 24.88 -22.79 3.29
C GLY A 98 23.94 -23.75 2.57
N ASP A 99 23.11 -24.46 3.34
CA ASP A 99 22.19 -25.51 2.89
C ASP A 99 20.97 -25.01 2.11
N SER A 100 20.84 -23.71 1.88
CA SER A 100 19.67 -23.16 1.19
C SER A 100 20.04 -22.58 -0.18
N ALA A 101 19.36 -23.05 -1.21
CA ALA A 101 19.45 -22.55 -2.59
C ALA A 101 19.01 -21.07 -2.77
N THR A 102 18.88 -20.32 -1.68
CA THR A 102 18.29 -18.98 -1.65
C THR A 102 19.26 -17.89 -1.22
N ARG A 103 20.51 -18.22 -0.88
CA ARG A 103 21.51 -17.27 -0.41
C ARG A 103 22.83 -17.44 -1.14
N PHE A 104 23.33 -16.34 -1.73
CA PHE A 104 24.58 -16.30 -2.48
C PHE A 104 25.47 -15.20 -1.91
N VAL A 105 26.77 -15.43 -1.82
CA VAL A 105 27.75 -14.45 -1.34
C VAL A 105 28.82 -14.25 -2.38
N ASN A 106 29.15 -12.98 -2.69
CA ASN A 106 30.25 -12.66 -3.58
C ASN A 106 31.26 -11.71 -2.90
N LYS A 107 32.53 -12.05 -2.96
CA LYS A 107 33.66 -11.30 -2.38
C LYS A 107 34.56 -10.65 -3.45
N ALA A 108 34.30 -10.92 -4.74
CA ALA A 108 35.06 -10.28 -5.80
C ALA A 108 34.77 -8.77 -5.80
N SER A 109 35.81 -7.96 -6.03
CA SER A 109 35.68 -6.49 -6.03
C SER A 109 34.73 -5.96 -7.11
N GLU A 110 34.54 -6.71 -8.18
CA GLU A 110 33.59 -6.42 -9.24
C GLU A 110 33.14 -7.71 -9.93
N GLY A 111 31.92 -7.71 -10.48
CA GLY A 111 31.36 -8.85 -11.18
C GLY A 111 29.96 -8.64 -11.66
N SER A 112 29.33 -9.71 -12.11
CA SER A 112 27.93 -9.69 -12.51
C SER A 112 27.27 -11.03 -12.28
N PHE A 113 25.96 -10.99 -12.02
CA PHE A 113 25.08 -12.15 -11.99
C PHE A 113 23.78 -11.85 -12.72
N THR A 114 23.06 -12.89 -13.12
CA THR A 114 21.80 -12.76 -13.84
C THR A 114 20.67 -13.40 -13.06
N ILE A 115 19.55 -12.72 -13.02
CA ILE A 115 18.29 -13.22 -12.47
C ILE A 115 17.34 -13.46 -13.63
N LYS A 116 16.93 -14.72 -13.82
CA LYS A 116 15.93 -15.12 -14.81
C LYS A 116 14.60 -15.41 -14.13
N LEU A 117 13.55 -14.75 -14.56
CA LEU A 117 12.20 -14.96 -14.04
C LEU A 117 11.60 -16.26 -14.57
N THR A 118 11.26 -17.16 -13.68
CA THR A 118 10.63 -18.45 -13.99
C THR A 118 9.17 -18.49 -13.55
N GLY A 119 8.72 -17.53 -12.74
CA GLY A 119 7.37 -17.38 -12.23
C GLY A 119 6.91 -15.93 -12.13
N GLY A 120 5.77 -15.70 -11.50
CA GLY A 120 5.08 -14.41 -11.52
C GLY A 120 5.72 -13.28 -10.75
N HIS A 121 6.39 -13.51 -9.60
CA HIS A 121 7.00 -12.45 -8.77
C HIS A 121 8.24 -12.96 -8.02
N ALA A 122 9.38 -12.30 -7.96
CA ALA A 122 10.57 -12.68 -7.21
C ALA A 122 11.22 -11.49 -6.48
N ASN A 123 11.51 -11.63 -5.19
CA ASN A 123 12.03 -10.59 -4.30
C ASN A 123 13.42 -10.97 -3.80
N PHE A 124 14.41 -10.07 -3.94
CA PHE A 124 15.77 -10.29 -3.45
C PHE A 124 16.26 -9.11 -2.62
N ASP A 125 16.93 -9.42 -1.50
CA ASP A 125 17.77 -8.49 -0.78
C ASP A 125 19.20 -8.59 -1.31
N LEU A 126 19.77 -7.46 -1.71
CA LEU A 126 21.17 -7.28 -2.10
C LEU A 126 21.89 -6.59 -0.92
N LYS A 127 22.48 -7.37 -0.03
CA LYS A 127 23.08 -6.88 1.21
C LYS A 127 24.56 -6.67 1.07
N ILE A 128 25.01 -5.44 1.28
CA ILE A 128 26.42 -5.04 1.22
C ILE A 128 26.91 -4.88 2.67
N SER A 129 27.95 -5.63 3.04
CA SER A 129 28.54 -5.62 4.38
C SER A 129 30.06 -5.80 4.32
N LYS A 130 30.76 -5.53 5.44
CA LYS A 130 32.21 -5.83 5.54
C LYS A 130 32.43 -7.35 5.48
N ALA A 131 33.48 -7.77 4.77
CA ALA A 131 33.94 -9.15 4.78
C ALA A 131 34.65 -9.41 6.12
N ASP A 132 34.30 -10.49 6.81
CA ASP A 132 34.99 -10.89 8.05
C ASP A 132 36.40 -11.41 7.73
N GLU A 133 37.41 -10.99 8.51
CA GLU A 133 38.83 -11.35 8.28
C GLU A 133 39.11 -12.85 8.39
N THR A 134 38.27 -13.62 9.07
CA THR A 134 38.42 -15.08 9.24
C THR A 134 38.02 -15.90 8.03
N GLU A 135 37.28 -15.37 7.08
CA GLU A 135 36.85 -16.08 5.85
C GLU A 135 37.80 -15.92 4.67
N SER A 136 38.84 -15.11 4.80
CA SER A 136 39.77 -14.75 3.69
C SER A 136 40.73 -15.84 3.24
N ARG A 137 40.73 -17.03 3.85
CA ARG A 137 41.77 -18.06 3.58
C ARG A 137 41.35 -19.23 2.66
N ASN A 138 40.11 -19.26 2.16
CA ASN A 138 39.63 -20.35 1.29
C ASN A 138 39.08 -19.85 -0.05
N ALA A 139 39.72 -18.86 -0.67
CA ALA A 139 39.34 -18.44 -2.01
C ALA A 139 40.17 -19.16 -3.07
N ASN A 140 39.92 -20.44 -3.29
CA ASN A 140 40.25 -21.08 -4.56
C ASN A 140 38.94 -21.23 -5.35
N ALA A 141 38.93 -20.59 -6.51
CA ALA A 141 37.82 -20.58 -7.42
C ALA A 141 37.35 -22.01 -7.77
N LEU A 142 36.22 -22.39 -7.27
CA LEU A 142 35.44 -23.46 -7.87
C LEU A 142 34.37 -22.80 -8.74
N ASN A 143 34.54 -22.97 -10.05
CA ASN A 143 33.47 -22.74 -11.02
C ASN A 143 32.34 -23.72 -10.74
N VAL A 144 31.42 -23.31 -9.90
CA VAL A 144 30.15 -24.02 -9.69
C VAL A 144 29.13 -23.32 -10.58
N THR A 145 28.91 -23.90 -11.75
CA THR A 145 27.63 -23.66 -12.43
C THR A 145 26.54 -23.99 -11.43
N ALA A 146 25.80 -23.00 -11.00
CA ALA A 146 24.64 -23.21 -10.11
C ALA A 146 23.70 -24.17 -10.83
N GLY A 147 23.85 -25.44 -10.49
CA GLY A 147 22.98 -26.49 -11.02
C GLY A 147 21.59 -26.18 -10.57
N ASN A 148 20.70 -26.05 -11.53
CA ASN A 148 19.24 -26.07 -11.41
C ASN A 148 18.73 -26.21 -9.98
N SER A 149 18.56 -25.12 -9.26
CA SER A 149 17.66 -25.16 -8.10
C SER A 149 16.27 -25.31 -8.67
N ARG A 150 15.79 -26.50 -8.56
CA ARG A 150 14.47 -26.92 -9.01
C ARG A 150 13.45 -26.27 -8.08
N ASN A 151 12.46 -25.66 -8.66
CA ASN A 151 11.18 -25.27 -8.07
C ASN A 151 11.20 -24.06 -7.17
N ALA A 152 10.99 -22.98 -7.84
CA ALA A 152 10.62 -21.86 -7.04
C ALA A 152 9.88 -20.80 -7.86
N GLU A 153 8.71 -20.43 -7.42
CA GLU A 153 7.88 -19.35 -7.92
C GLU A 153 8.07 -18.10 -7.09
N SER A 154 8.78 -17.08 -7.51
CA SER A 154 8.92 -15.83 -6.82
C SER A 154 8.78 -14.61 -7.72
N ASN A 155 8.34 -13.54 -7.17
CA ASN A 155 8.04 -12.29 -7.82
C ASN A 155 9.14 -11.28 -7.54
N ILE A 156 9.69 -10.62 -8.52
CA ILE A 156 10.72 -9.62 -8.31
C ILE A 156 10.22 -8.26 -8.79
N VAL A 157 10.22 -7.25 -7.91
CA VAL A 157 9.86 -5.86 -8.23
C VAL A 157 11.08 -4.99 -7.97
N ILE A 158 11.54 -4.22 -8.93
CA ILE A 158 12.59 -3.22 -8.76
C ILE A 158 11.92 -1.86 -8.63
N GLU A 159 12.02 -1.22 -7.46
CA GLU A 159 11.54 0.12 -7.20
C GLU A 159 12.68 0.96 -6.63
N GLY A 160 13.05 2.03 -7.27
CA GLY A 160 14.10 2.92 -6.79
C GLY A 160 13.57 4.33 -6.57
N GLU A 161 13.85 4.90 -5.41
CA GLU A 161 13.71 6.34 -5.20
C GLU A 161 14.81 7.07 -5.98
N PHE A 162 14.51 7.41 -7.23
CA PHE A 162 15.46 8.12 -8.09
C PHE A 162 15.39 9.64 -7.98
N GLU A 163 14.44 10.19 -7.20
CA GLU A 163 14.20 11.63 -7.17
C GLU A 163 15.39 12.45 -6.68
N ASN A 164 16.15 11.95 -5.69
CA ASN A 164 17.26 12.71 -5.12
C ASN A 164 18.55 12.65 -5.95
N GLU A 165 18.72 11.65 -6.80
CA GLU A 165 19.91 11.53 -7.64
C GLU A 165 19.74 12.11 -9.04
N ALA A 166 18.53 12.08 -9.60
CA ALA A 166 18.25 12.68 -10.92
C ALA A 166 18.46 14.21 -10.93
N SER A 167 18.27 14.89 -9.79
CA SER A 167 18.58 16.31 -9.65
C SER A 167 20.09 16.63 -9.62
N ARG A 168 20.94 15.64 -9.36
CA ARG A 168 22.39 15.81 -9.31
C ARG A 168 23.12 15.38 -10.58
N MET A 169 22.56 14.51 -11.39
CA MET A 169 23.23 13.87 -12.52
C MET A 169 22.71 14.26 -13.92
N GLY A 170 21.79 15.19 -14.06
CA GLY A 170 21.27 15.63 -15.37
C GLY A 170 20.76 14.47 -16.23
N SER A 171 19.47 14.40 -16.45
CA SER A 171 18.74 13.51 -17.35
C SER A 171 19.18 12.04 -17.37
N VAL A 172 18.63 11.25 -16.45
CA VAL A 172 18.63 9.80 -16.61
C VAL A 172 17.54 9.45 -17.61
N HIS A 173 17.92 8.93 -18.76
CA HIS A 173 16.95 8.42 -19.71
C HIS A 173 16.40 7.07 -19.21
N ASN A 174 15.11 7.03 -18.99
CA ASN A 174 14.42 5.78 -18.68
C ASN A 174 14.51 4.84 -19.88
N THR A 175 14.97 3.64 -19.65
CA THR A 175 14.95 2.60 -20.66
C THR A 175 13.53 2.06 -20.84
N HIS A 176 13.21 1.55 -22.02
CA HIS A 176 11.90 0.93 -22.29
C HIS A 176 11.55 -0.28 -21.41
N THR A 177 12.47 -0.74 -20.59
CA THR A 177 12.35 -1.95 -19.77
C THR A 177 12.27 -1.69 -18.28
N LEU A 178 12.75 -0.53 -17.83
CA LEU A 178 12.72 -0.11 -16.46
C LEU A 178 12.05 1.26 -16.42
N GLU A 179 10.83 1.29 -15.96
CA GLU A 179 10.06 2.54 -15.87
C GLU A 179 10.18 3.11 -14.48
N ARG A 180 10.63 4.36 -14.45
CA ARG A 180 10.46 5.20 -13.29
C ARG A 180 9.01 5.67 -13.29
N ILE A 181 8.27 5.42 -12.24
CA ILE A 181 6.93 5.95 -12.09
C ILE A 181 7.00 7.10 -11.10
N PRO A 182 6.86 8.34 -11.56
CA PRO A 182 6.51 9.43 -10.68
C PRO A 182 5.12 9.14 -10.12
N GLU A 183 4.88 9.43 -8.87
CA GLU A 183 3.55 9.27 -8.22
C GLU A 183 2.42 10.02 -8.95
N SER A 184 2.73 10.85 -9.92
CA SER A 184 1.80 11.69 -10.66
C SER A 184 1.92 11.62 -12.19
N ALA A 185 2.51 10.58 -12.76
CA ALA A 185 2.60 10.49 -14.21
C ALA A 185 1.27 10.10 -14.83
N SER A 186 0.60 11.07 -15.42
CA SER A 186 -0.45 10.83 -16.41
C SER A 186 0.21 10.39 -17.71
N TYR A 187 -0.11 9.21 -18.19
CA TYR A 187 0.37 8.69 -19.46
C TYR A 187 -0.43 9.28 -20.62
N ASP A 188 -0.31 10.58 -20.87
CA ASP A 188 -1.11 11.19 -21.93
C ASP A 188 -0.54 11.06 -23.34
N ASN A 189 0.67 10.50 -23.51
CA ASN A 189 1.30 10.60 -24.84
C ASN A 189 1.72 9.30 -25.52
N VAL A 190 1.48 8.09 -24.99
CA VAL A 190 1.94 6.87 -25.64
C VAL A 190 0.85 5.87 -26.02
N SER A 191 -0.35 6.01 -25.56
CA SER A 191 -1.48 5.35 -26.21
C SER A 191 -2.81 5.94 -25.75
N ARG A 192 -3.57 6.50 -26.67
CA ARG A 192 -4.98 6.88 -26.52
C ARG A 192 -5.92 5.71 -26.14
N ARG A 193 -5.40 4.60 -25.65
CA ARG A 193 -6.16 3.42 -25.23
C ARG A 193 -6.01 3.05 -23.75
N MET A 194 -5.27 3.82 -22.97
CA MET A 194 -5.18 3.63 -21.51
C MET A 194 -5.29 4.95 -20.78
N THR A 195 -6.40 5.66 -20.96
CA THR A 195 -6.85 6.63 -19.99
C THR A 195 -7.47 5.86 -18.82
N MET A 196 -6.62 5.34 -17.94
CA MET A 196 -7.01 5.17 -16.57
C MET A 196 -6.36 6.30 -15.81
N SER A 197 -7.14 7.33 -15.52
CA SER A 197 -6.83 8.25 -14.45
C SER A 197 -6.63 7.40 -13.19
N VAL A 198 -5.41 7.40 -12.65
CA VAL A 198 -5.13 6.94 -11.29
C VAL A 198 -5.62 8.05 -10.36
N GLY A 199 -6.91 8.22 -10.31
CA GLY A 199 -7.56 9.26 -9.55
C GLY A 199 -9.01 8.89 -9.31
N ALA A 200 -9.24 7.80 -8.76
CA ALA A 200 -10.31 7.27 -7.93
C ALA A 200 -10.00 5.79 -7.86
N ALA A 201 -9.47 5.35 -6.76
CA ALA A 201 -9.67 3.98 -6.37
C ALA A 201 -11.17 3.82 -6.18
N MET A 202 -11.88 3.59 -7.27
CA MET A 202 -13.01 2.69 -7.15
C MET A 202 -12.43 1.49 -6.43
N PRO A 203 -13.10 0.96 -5.39
CA PRO A 203 -12.82 -0.40 -5.00
C PRO A 203 -12.88 -1.14 -6.34
N ARG A 204 -11.77 -1.71 -6.78
CA ARG A 204 -11.84 -2.69 -7.84
C ARG A 204 -12.79 -3.72 -7.28
N SER A 205 -14.05 -3.63 -7.68
CA SER A 205 -14.83 -4.82 -7.87
C SER A 205 -13.82 -5.84 -8.38
N ALA A 206 -13.75 -6.96 -7.71
CA ALA A 206 -13.06 -8.16 -8.19
C ALA A 206 -13.16 -8.15 -9.70
N PRO A 207 -12.02 -8.32 -10.43
CA PRO A 207 -11.98 -8.03 -11.85
C PRO A 207 -13.32 -8.47 -12.33
N SER A 208 -14.11 -7.55 -12.87
CA SER A 208 -15.38 -7.94 -13.39
C SER A 208 -14.96 -9.06 -14.33
N VAL A 209 -15.02 -10.27 -13.83
CA VAL A 209 -15.32 -11.36 -14.71
C VAL A 209 -16.51 -10.74 -15.35
N ARG A 210 -16.27 -10.06 -16.47
CA ARG A 210 -17.32 -9.72 -17.40
C ARG A 210 -18.19 -10.87 -17.23
N ALA A 211 -19.30 -10.66 -16.50
CA ALA A 211 -20.21 -11.75 -16.36
C ALA A 211 -20.21 -12.23 -17.77
N VAL A 212 -19.49 -13.31 -17.99
CA VAL A 212 -19.88 -14.09 -19.11
C VAL A 212 -21.26 -14.42 -18.61
N THR A 213 -22.14 -13.48 -18.87
CA THR A 213 -23.46 -13.87 -19.25
C THR A 213 -23.12 -14.84 -20.34
N THR A 214 -22.64 -15.98 -19.91
CA THR A 214 -22.73 -17.16 -20.70
C THR A 214 -24.19 -17.16 -20.87
N ASN A 215 -24.47 -16.60 -21.97
CA ASN A 215 -25.77 -16.55 -22.47
C ASN A 215 -26.45 -17.86 -22.09
N ALA A 216 -27.07 -17.86 -20.94
CA ALA A 216 -28.13 -18.80 -20.69
C ALA A 216 -29.18 -18.67 -21.80
N SER A 217 -29.09 -17.61 -22.56
CA SER A 217 -29.63 -17.42 -23.88
C SER A 217 -28.52 -17.45 -24.94
N SER A 218 -27.76 -18.50 -25.06
CA SER A 218 -27.21 -18.86 -26.34
C SER A 218 -28.45 -19.09 -27.21
N GLU A 219 -28.82 -18.07 -27.99
CA GLU A 219 -29.89 -18.19 -28.96
C GLU A 219 -29.52 -19.37 -29.84
N HIS A 220 -30.35 -20.43 -29.80
CA HIS A 220 -30.07 -21.58 -30.60
C HIS A 220 -30.11 -21.12 -32.04
N THR A 221 -28.99 -21.11 -32.73
CA THR A 221 -28.88 -20.73 -34.14
C THR A 221 -29.04 -21.93 -35.05
N ARG A 222 -29.19 -23.12 -34.50
CA ARG A 222 -29.34 -24.40 -35.22
C ARG A 222 -30.39 -25.29 -34.57
N GLY A 223 -31.04 -26.07 -35.40
CA GLY A 223 -31.98 -27.11 -34.98
C GLY A 223 -31.97 -28.26 -35.98
N ILE A 224 -32.75 -29.30 -35.68
CA ILE A 224 -32.88 -30.50 -36.51
C ILE A 224 -34.36 -30.80 -36.67
N VAL A 225 -34.84 -31.04 -37.92
CA VAL A 225 -36.19 -31.56 -38.16
C VAL A 225 -36.25 -32.98 -37.65
N THR A 226 -37.13 -33.26 -36.69
CA THR A 226 -37.28 -34.59 -36.09
C THR A 226 -38.45 -35.36 -36.67
N TRP A 227 -39.41 -34.67 -37.21
CA TRP A 227 -40.61 -35.28 -37.80
C TRP A 227 -41.28 -34.30 -38.78
N HIS A 228 -41.97 -34.86 -39.85
CA HIS A 228 -42.82 -34.10 -40.71
C HIS A 228 -44.05 -34.87 -41.13
N LYS A 229 -45.09 -34.16 -41.47
CA LYS A 229 -46.30 -34.70 -42.10
C LYS A 229 -46.80 -33.77 -43.20
N GLN A 230 -47.11 -34.34 -44.33
CA GLN A 230 -47.65 -33.66 -45.48
C GLN A 230 -49.10 -33.96 -45.67
N TYR A 231 -49.92 -32.95 -45.81
CA TYR A 231 -51.33 -33.05 -46.19
C TYR A 231 -51.43 -32.61 -47.66
N LYS A 232 -51.99 -33.54 -48.51
CA LYS A 232 -52.14 -33.33 -49.95
C LYS A 232 -53.59 -33.17 -50.32
N ASP A 233 -53.90 -32.38 -51.34
CA ASP A 233 -55.22 -32.27 -51.94
C ASP A 233 -55.26 -32.89 -53.29
N ASN A 234 -56.48 -32.98 -53.94
CA ASN A 234 -56.68 -33.54 -55.23
C ASN A 234 -56.02 -32.80 -56.38
N ASN A 235 -55.57 -31.55 -56.14
CA ASN A 235 -54.90 -30.69 -57.09
C ASN A 235 -53.39 -30.71 -56.92
N ARG A 236 -52.81 -31.68 -56.20
CA ARG A 236 -51.39 -31.80 -55.87
C ARG A 236 -50.82 -30.66 -54.98
N ASN A 237 -51.65 -29.78 -54.46
CA ASN A 237 -51.22 -28.84 -53.46
C ASN A 237 -50.93 -29.59 -52.15
N HIS A 238 -49.91 -29.10 -51.38
CA HIS A 238 -49.59 -29.72 -50.08
C HIS A 238 -49.31 -28.68 -49.04
N ALA A 239 -49.63 -29.03 -47.79
CA ALA A 239 -49.31 -28.32 -46.58
C ALA A 239 -48.43 -29.23 -45.71
N SER A 240 -47.26 -28.75 -45.35
CA SER A 240 -46.34 -29.50 -44.51
C SER A 240 -46.24 -28.92 -43.12
N ILE A 241 -46.38 -29.74 -42.13
CA ILE A 241 -46.11 -29.46 -40.70
C ILE A 241 -44.94 -30.29 -40.25
N PHE A 242 -44.21 -29.76 -39.26
CA PHE A 242 -42.95 -30.34 -38.80
C PHE A 242 -42.88 -30.33 -37.28
N LYS A 243 -41.99 -31.15 -36.75
CA LYS A 243 -41.42 -31.02 -35.41
C LYS A 243 -39.93 -30.69 -35.60
N VAL A 244 -39.43 -29.71 -34.89
CA VAL A 244 -38.04 -29.28 -34.96
C VAL A 244 -37.46 -29.33 -33.55
N ASP A 245 -36.39 -30.06 -33.38
CA ASP A 245 -35.60 -30.04 -32.16
C ASP A 245 -34.74 -28.79 -32.16
N ILE A 246 -34.90 -27.92 -31.16
CA ILE A 246 -34.14 -26.72 -30.95
C ILE A 246 -33.60 -26.77 -29.51
N GLY A 247 -32.32 -27.12 -29.35
CA GLY A 247 -31.67 -27.23 -28.05
C GLY A 247 -32.27 -28.31 -27.15
N GLY A 248 -32.69 -29.45 -27.75
CA GLY A 248 -33.28 -30.60 -27.04
C GLY A 248 -34.79 -30.44 -26.74
N LEU A 249 -35.44 -29.39 -27.21
CA LEU A 249 -36.89 -29.16 -27.11
C LEU A 249 -37.55 -29.28 -28.46
N ILE A 250 -38.63 -30.02 -28.50
CA ILE A 250 -39.41 -30.24 -29.73
C ILE A 250 -40.38 -29.06 -29.92
N HIS A 251 -40.18 -28.34 -31.01
CA HIS A 251 -41.03 -27.22 -31.42
C HIS A 251 -41.97 -27.66 -32.53
N ASP A 252 -43.22 -27.22 -32.49
CA ASP A 252 -44.13 -27.32 -33.58
C ASP A 252 -43.71 -26.36 -34.70
N ALA A 253 -43.85 -26.78 -35.95
CA ALA A 253 -43.54 -25.92 -37.08
C ALA A 253 -44.48 -26.14 -38.27
N ALA A 254 -44.70 -25.05 -38.98
CA ALA A 254 -45.47 -25.05 -40.23
C ALA A 254 -44.65 -24.51 -41.38
N CYS A 255 -44.79 -25.03 -42.57
CA CYS A 255 -44.22 -24.48 -43.79
C CYS A 255 -44.63 -23.00 -43.97
N ALA A 256 -43.64 -22.13 -44.05
CA ALA A 256 -43.83 -20.70 -44.29
C ALA A 256 -43.29 -20.23 -45.64
N ASP A 257 -42.87 -21.17 -46.51
CA ASP A 257 -42.34 -20.90 -47.83
C ASP A 257 -43.39 -21.22 -48.92
N GLY A 258 -43.74 -20.24 -49.70
CA GLY A 258 -44.68 -20.41 -50.81
C GLY A 258 -44.03 -20.60 -52.18
N LYS A 259 -42.69 -20.58 -52.26
CA LYS A 259 -41.96 -20.66 -53.51
C LYS A 259 -41.22 -21.96 -53.72
N ASN A 260 -40.84 -22.65 -52.66
CA ASN A 260 -40.09 -23.88 -52.68
C ASN A 260 -41.04 -25.04 -52.30
N PHE A 261 -41.09 -26.09 -53.15
CA PHE A 261 -41.96 -27.24 -52.97
C PHE A 261 -41.24 -28.46 -52.37
N ARG A 262 -39.93 -28.36 -52.18
CA ARG A 262 -39.12 -29.44 -51.56
C ARG A 262 -39.34 -29.42 -50.05
N THR A 263 -39.95 -30.48 -49.53
CA THR A 263 -40.19 -30.65 -48.09
C THR A 263 -38.90 -31.04 -47.39
N ALA A 264 -38.65 -30.46 -46.20
CA ALA A 264 -37.58 -30.92 -45.35
C ALA A 264 -37.95 -32.27 -44.69
N GLU A 265 -36.99 -33.13 -44.52
CA GLU A 265 -37.20 -34.46 -43.95
C GLU A 265 -36.60 -34.59 -42.55
N ALA A 266 -36.98 -35.64 -41.80
CA ALA A 266 -36.40 -35.92 -40.50
C ALA A 266 -34.87 -36.12 -40.64
N GLY A 267 -34.06 -35.59 -39.66
CA GLY A 267 -32.62 -35.53 -39.73
C GLY A 267 -32.07 -34.29 -40.42
N GLN A 268 -32.92 -33.49 -41.09
CA GLN A 268 -32.47 -32.29 -41.78
C GLN A 268 -32.11 -31.19 -40.80
N ALA A 269 -30.87 -30.71 -40.86
CA ALA A 269 -30.40 -29.55 -40.08
C ALA A 269 -31.03 -28.24 -40.60
N VAL A 270 -31.36 -27.35 -39.68
CA VAL A 270 -31.88 -26.01 -39.94
C VAL A 270 -31.05 -24.96 -39.26
N THR A 271 -30.90 -23.80 -39.90
CA THR A 271 -30.49 -22.55 -39.25
C THR A 271 -31.72 -21.78 -38.79
N LEU A 272 -31.60 -21.11 -37.65
CA LEU A 272 -32.74 -20.47 -36.97
C LEU A 272 -32.55 -18.94 -36.92
N ALA A 273 -33.60 -18.22 -37.27
CA ALA A 273 -33.69 -16.78 -37.01
C ALA A 273 -34.83 -16.52 -36.03
N LYS A 274 -34.48 -16.18 -34.78
CA LYS A 274 -35.46 -15.87 -33.74
C LYS A 274 -36.29 -14.65 -34.14
N GLN A 275 -37.56 -14.73 -33.82
CA GLN A 275 -38.49 -13.63 -34.13
C GLN A 275 -38.76 -12.78 -32.87
N ALA A 276 -38.81 -11.48 -33.04
CA ALA A 276 -39.21 -10.56 -31.97
C ALA A 276 -40.63 -10.91 -31.46
N SER A 277 -40.82 -10.82 -30.13
CA SER A 277 -42.08 -11.21 -29.47
C SER A 277 -43.30 -10.39 -29.93
N ASP A 278 -43.09 -9.17 -30.42
CA ASP A 278 -44.12 -8.27 -30.94
C ASP A 278 -44.37 -8.47 -32.44
N SER A 279 -43.56 -9.29 -33.10
CA SER A 279 -43.69 -9.55 -34.55
C SER A 279 -45.00 -10.27 -34.89
N LEU A 280 -45.50 -10.08 -36.11
CA LEU A 280 -46.68 -10.80 -36.60
C LEU A 280 -46.44 -12.32 -36.58
N PHE A 281 -45.19 -12.76 -36.78
CA PHE A 281 -44.78 -14.17 -36.69
C PHE A 281 -44.98 -14.72 -35.29
N ALA A 282 -44.49 -14.00 -34.29
CA ALA A 282 -44.60 -14.44 -32.89
C ALA A 282 -46.06 -14.47 -32.44
N LYS A 283 -46.85 -13.48 -32.81
CA LYS A 283 -48.27 -13.40 -32.50
C LYS A 283 -49.04 -14.58 -33.12
N PHE A 284 -48.82 -14.83 -34.41
CA PHE A 284 -49.42 -15.96 -35.10
C PHE A 284 -48.99 -17.30 -34.48
N ALA A 285 -47.72 -17.52 -34.26
CA ALA A 285 -47.16 -18.72 -33.68
C ALA A 285 -47.73 -18.97 -32.26
N TYR A 286 -47.83 -17.92 -31.43
CA TYR A 286 -48.38 -18.00 -30.08
C TYR A 286 -49.87 -18.42 -30.11
N LEU A 287 -50.68 -17.80 -30.99
CA LEU A 287 -52.06 -18.17 -31.14
C LEU A 287 -52.23 -19.64 -31.66
N ALA A 288 -51.35 -20.07 -32.52
CA ALA A 288 -51.31 -21.49 -32.96
C ALA A 288 -50.97 -22.44 -31.81
N SER A 289 -50.02 -22.07 -30.97
CA SER A 289 -49.59 -22.88 -29.81
C SER A 289 -50.67 -23.03 -28.73
N THR A 290 -51.51 -22.03 -28.57
CA THR A 290 -52.63 -22.01 -27.58
C THR A 290 -53.92 -22.61 -28.13
N ASP A 291 -53.89 -23.24 -29.31
CA ASP A 291 -55.05 -23.77 -30.01
C ASP A 291 -56.21 -22.76 -30.11
N LYS A 292 -55.90 -21.49 -30.31
CA LYS A 292 -56.86 -20.38 -30.43
C LYS A 292 -57.95 -20.66 -31.40
N TRP A 293 -57.67 -21.42 -32.46
CA TRP A 293 -58.58 -21.74 -33.55
C TRP A 293 -59.26 -23.05 -33.41
N GLN A 294 -59.10 -23.76 -32.27
CA GLN A 294 -59.82 -25.02 -31.93
C GLN A 294 -59.71 -26.09 -33.03
N LYS A 295 -58.51 -26.62 -33.24
CA LYS A 295 -58.19 -27.56 -34.35
C LYS A 295 -59.11 -28.73 -34.43
N ASN A 296 -59.68 -29.17 -33.29
CA ASN A 296 -60.59 -30.33 -33.25
C ASN A 296 -61.95 -29.99 -33.85
N ASN A 297 -62.29 -28.75 -34.14
CA ASN A 297 -63.52 -28.33 -34.82
C ASN A 297 -63.41 -28.43 -36.34
N TYR A 298 -62.24 -28.88 -36.86
CA TYR A 298 -61.97 -29.04 -38.28
C TYR A 298 -61.39 -30.42 -38.54
N ASN A 299 -61.56 -30.96 -39.78
CA ASN A 299 -60.73 -32.07 -40.13
C ASN A 299 -59.23 -31.67 -40.22
N ALA A 300 -58.34 -32.63 -39.91
CA ALA A 300 -56.89 -32.30 -39.80
C ALA A 300 -56.35 -31.74 -41.12
N GLN A 301 -56.79 -32.18 -42.24
CA GLN A 301 -56.37 -31.70 -43.56
C GLN A 301 -56.75 -30.22 -43.75
N GLU A 302 -57.97 -29.89 -43.42
CA GLU A 302 -58.50 -28.51 -43.55
C GLU A 302 -57.80 -27.53 -42.61
N TYR A 303 -57.66 -27.91 -41.34
CA TYR A 303 -56.98 -27.12 -40.35
C TYR A 303 -55.51 -26.84 -40.69
N TYR A 304 -54.73 -27.89 -40.95
CA TYR A 304 -53.31 -27.74 -41.25
C TYR A 304 -53.06 -27.09 -42.61
N PHE A 305 -53.96 -27.23 -43.60
CA PHE A 305 -53.91 -26.42 -44.79
C PHE A 305 -54.09 -24.95 -44.52
N ALA A 306 -55.06 -24.59 -43.70
CA ALA A 306 -55.30 -23.22 -43.28
C ALA A 306 -54.12 -22.66 -42.52
N LEU A 307 -53.56 -23.41 -41.56
CA LEU A 307 -52.41 -23.03 -40.73
C LEU A 307 -51.17 -22.76 -41.60
N VAL A 308 -50.82 -23.63 -42.53
CA VAL A 308 -49.69 -23.43 -43.45
C VAL A 308 -49.94 -22.26 -44.42
N CYS A 309 -51.12 -22.10 -44.96
CA CYS A 309 -51.44 -20.96 -45.80
C CYS A 309 -51.38 -19.64 -45.06
N ALA A 310 -51.84 -19.59 -43.80
CA ALA A 310 -51.72 -18.43 -42.94
C ALA A 310 -50.26 -18.13 -42.60
N ALA A 311 -49.44 -19.14 -42.25
CA ALA A 311 -48.02 -18.99 -42.03
C ALA A 311 -47.29 -18.42 -43.24
N ARG A 312 -47.59 -18.89 -44.43
CA ARG A 312 -47.04 -18.32 -45.69
C ARG A 312 -47.44 -16.84 -45.87
N ARG A 313 -48.69 -16.50 -45.61
CA ARG A 313 -49.15 -15.10 -45.71
C ARG A 313 -48.47 -14.19 -44.65
N VAL A 314 -48.32 -14.69 -43.45
CA VAL A 314 -47.56 -13.95 -42.40
C VAL A 314 -46.13 -13.69 -42.91
N ASN A 315 -45.55 -14.62 -43.66
CA ASN A 315 -44.22 -14.47 -44.30
C ASN A 315 -44.25 -13.68 -45.64
N GLY A 316 -45.35 -13.08 -45.99
CA GLY A 316 -45.46 -12.35 -47.25
C GLY A 316 -45.34 -13.24 -48.52
N ARG A 317 -45.57 -14.56 -48.38
CA ARG A 317 -45.47 -15.55 -49.47
C ARG A 317 -46.81 -15.91 -50.03
N PRO A 318 -46.86 -16.31 -51.34
CA PRO A 318 -48.09 -16.82 -51.94
C PRO A 318 -48.60 -18.08 -51.24
N ALA A 319 -49.91 -18.13 -51.11
CA ALA A 319 -50.60 -19.27 -50.49
C ALA A 319 -51.69 -19.77 -51.45
N TYR A 320 -51.72 -21.09 -51.67
CA TYR A 320 -52.79 -21.73 -52.41
C TYR A 320 -53.98 -21.91 -51.49
N GLU A 321 -55.12 -21.22 -51.82
CA GLU A 321 -56.31 -21.22 -50.98
C GLU A 321 -57.35 -22.19 -51.50
N ARG A 322 -57.76 -23.11 -50.66
CA ARG A 322 -58.99 -23.88 -50.91
C ARG A 322 -60.17 -23.02 -50.51
N VAL A 323 -61.24 -23.09 -51.26
CA VAL A 323 -62.51 -22.33 -50.98
C VAL A 323 -62.95 -22.56 -49.54
N ASN A 324 -62.95 -23.86 -49.10
CA ASN A 324 -63.36 -24.23 -47.71
C ASN A 324 -62.45 -23.77 -46.58
N SER A 325 -61.17 -23.53 -46.85
CA SER A 325 -60.22 -23.05 -45.84
C SER A 325 -60.07 -21.51 -45.77
N ARG A 326 -60.65 -20.77 -46.74
CA ARG A 326 -60.43 -19.33 -46.88
C ARG A 326 -60.94 -18.53 -45.66
N ALA A 327 -62.05 -18.90 -45.09
CA ALA A 327 -62.62 -18.27 -43.91
C ALA A 327 -61.72 -18.45 -42.70
N LEU A 328 -61.18 -19.68 -42.49
CA LEU A 328 -60.25 -19.97 -41.39
C LEU A 328 -58.90 -19.28 -41.57
N ILE A 329 -58.34 -19.25 -42.79
CA ILE A 329 -57.11 -18.48 -43.11
C ILE A 329 -57.28 -17.00 -42.76
N ASN A 330 -58.39 -16.39 -43.22
CA ASN A 330 -58.66 -15.01 -42.97
C ASN A 330 -58.81 -14.69 -41.47
N ARG A 331 -59.48 -15.59 -40.71
CA ARG A 331 -59.61 -15.48 -39.26
C ARG A 331 -58.23 -15.59 -38.57
N MET A 332 -57.41 -16.56 -38.94
CA MET A 332 -56.05 -16.70 -38.38
C MET A 332 -55.20 -15.44 -38.60
N MET A 333 -55.28 -14.87 -39.81
CA MET A 333 -54.55 -13.65 -40.14
C MET A 333 -55.07 -12.43 -39.37
N GLN A 334 -56.37 -12.30 -39.22
CA GLN A 334 -57.01 -11.18 -38.52
C GLN A 334 -56.69 -11.25 -37.01
N ASP A 335 -56.85 -12.44 -36.41
CA ASP A 335 -56.54 -12.68 -35.00
C ASP A 335 -55.08 -12.33 -34.67
N ALA A 336 -54.13 -12.77 -35.53
CA ALA A 336 -52.70 -12.45 -35.35
C ALA A 336 -52.41 -10.96 -35.45
N LYS A 337 -53.05 -10.26 -36.41
CA LYS A 337 -52.87 -8.82 -36.60
C LYS A 337 -53.51 -7.99 -35.48
N SER A 338 -54.65 -8.44 -34.93
CA SER A 338 -55.36 -7.73 -33.87
C SER A 338 -54.93 -8.11 -32.47
N PHE A 339 -54.01 -9.10 -32.32
CA PHE A 339 -53.56 -9.57 -31.01
C PHE A 339 -52.81 -8.47 -30.25
N LYS A 340 -53.35 -8.10 -29.11
CA LYS A 340 -52.79 -7.13 -28.18
C LYS A 340 -52.35 -7.73 -26.82
N GLY A 341 -52.52 -9.06 -26.67
CA GLY A 341 -52.13 -9.76 -25.45
C GLY A 341 -50.60 -9.83 -25.26
N LYS A 342 -50.16 -10.03 -24.04
CA LYS A 342 -48.73 -10.32 -23.77
C LYS A 342 -48.42 -11.74 -24.17
N ILE A 343 -47.38 -11.93 -25.00
CA ILE A 343 -46.80 -13.25 -25.26
C ILE A 343 -45.88 -13.57 -24.08
N PRO A 344 -45.99 -14.77 -23.47
CA PRO A 344 -45.10 -15.15 -22.37
C PRO A 344 -43.61 -15.09 -22.76
N GLU A 345 -42.77 -14.70 -21.85
CA GLU A 345 -41.33 -14.54 -22.11
C GLU A 345 -40.63 -15.84 -22.47
N ASN A 346 -41.17 -16.98 -22.02
CA ASN A 346 -40.68 -18.30 -22.34
C ASN A 346 -41.20 -18.86 -23.69
N PHE A 347 -42.09 -18.12 -24.39
CA PHE A 347 -42.52 -18.46 -25.72
C PHE A 347 -41.54 -17.94 -26.76
N HIS A 348 -41.08 -18.83 -27.65
CA HIS A 348 -40.19 -18.51 -28.72
C HIS A 348 -40.74 -18.93 -30.08
N SER A 349 -40.49 -18.12 -31.10
CA SER A 349 -40.72 -18.45 -32.48
C SER A 349 -39.50 -18.16 -33.34
N TYR A 350 -39.31 -19.03 -34.37
CA TYR A 350 -38.13 -18.98 -35.22
C TYR A 350 -38.56 -19.17 -36.66
N LEU A 351 -37.93 -18.45 -37.58
CA LEU A 351 -37.85 -18.88 -38.98
C LEU A 351 -36.73 -19.90 -39.10
N ALA A 352 -37.05 -21.12 -39.47
CA ALA A 352 -36.11 -22.21 -39.63
C ALA A 352 -35.84 -22.45 -41.12
N TYR A 353 -34.57 -22.34 -41.51
CA TYR A 353 -34.07 -22.48 -42.87
C TYR A 353 -33.32 -23.78 -43.00
N PRO A 354 -33.89 -24.82 -43.69
CA PRO A 354 -33.18 -26.06 -43.91
C PRO A 354 -31.89 -25.86 -44.74
N THR A 355 -30.78 -26.45 -44.24
CA THR A 355 -29.45 -26.27 -44.86
C THR A 355 -29.31 -26.90 -46.24
N ASN A 356 -30.24 -27.79 -46.65
CA ASN A 356 -30.31 -28.41 -47.95
C ASN A 356 -31.19 -27.66 -48.96
N GLY A 357 -31.63 -26.44 -48.64
CA GLY A 357 -32.47 -25.63 -49.48
C GLY A 357 -33.94 -26.07 -49.59
N SER A 358 -34.42 -26.93 -48.70
CA SER A 358 -35.84 -27.29 -48.61
C SER A 358 -36.70 -26.12 -48.10
N GLN A 359 -38.01 -26.32 -47.98
CA GLN A 359 -38.98 -25.29 -47.55
C GLN A 359 -38.63 -24.70 -46.16
N MET A 360 -38.58 -23.37 -46.06
CA MET A 360 -38.50 -22.63 -44.80
C MET A 360 -39.75 -22.90 -43.95
N MET A 361 -39.54 -22.96 -42.62
CA MET A 361 -40.59 -23.20 -41.63
C MET A 361 -40.70 -22.05 -40.64
N LEU A 362 -41.92 -21.81 -40.15
CA LEU A 362 -42.13 -21.11 -38.88
C LEU A 362 -42.22 -22.12 -37.76
N ALA A 363 -41.25 -22.13 -36.86
CA ALA A 363 -41.22 -23.02 -35.72
C ALA A 363 -41.54 -22.23 -34.43
N TRP A 364 -42.27 -22.88 -33.50
CA TRP A 364 -42.64 -22.24 -32.22
C TRP A 364 -42.78 -23.26 -31.10
N GLY A 365 -42.60 -22.78 -29.87
CA GLY A 365 -42.84 -23.56 -28.66
C GLY A 365 -42.57 -22.77 -27.39
N LEU A 366 -43.06 -23.30 -26.30
CA LEU A 366 -42.68 -22.84 -24.97
C LEU A 366 -41.36 -23.50 -24.59
N LYS A 367 -40.48 -22.73 -24.00
CA LYS A 367 -39.40 -23.31 -23.22
C LYS A 367 -39.93 -23.55 -21.80
N PRO A 368 -40.21 -24.77 -21.41
CA PRO A 368 -40.67 -25.08 -20.07
C PRO A 368 -39.47 -25.07 -19.11
N TYR A 369 -38.77 -23.92 -19.07
CA TYR A 369 -37.64 -23.80 -18.16
C TYR A 369 -38.13 -23.32 -16.79
N GLY A 370 -37.49 -23.81 -15.75
CA GLY A 370 -37.51 -23.21 -14.45
C GLY A 370 -36.36 -22.21 -14.33
N LYS A 371 -36.29 -21.55 -13.22
CA LYS A 371 -35.21 -20.58 -12.89
C LYS A 371 -34.58 -21.00 -11.59
N ILE A 372 -33.28 -20.81 -11.50
CA ILE A 372 -32.50 -20.96 -10.26
C ILE A 372 -31.90 -19.58 -9.92
N GLU A 373 -31.99 -19.19 -8.67
CA GLU A 373 -31.31 -18.03 -8.09
C GLU A 373 -30.62 -18.41 -6.78
N VAL A 374 -29.61 -17.62 -6.38
CA VAL A 374 -28.97 -17.72 -5.06
C VAL A 374 -29.21 -16.44 -4.28
N VAL A 375 -29.54 -16.60 -3.02
CA VAL A 375 -29.58 -15.53 -2.03
C VAL A 375 -28.53 -15.83 -0.97
N LYS A 376 -27.51 -15.01 -0.94
CA LYS A 376 -26.38 -15.12 -0.02
C LYS A 376 -26.58 -14.22 1.19
N SER A 377 -26.24 -14.73 2.35
CA SER A 377 -26.31 -14.00 3.63
C SER A 377 -25.03 -14.19 4.43
N ILE A 378 -24.81 -13.34 5.41
CA ILE A 378 -23.71 -13.46 6.38
C ILE A 378 -24.14 -14.50 7.40
N GLY A 379 -23.34 -15.55 7.58
CA GLY A 379 -23.66 -16.68 8.45
C GLY A 379 -23.41 -16.41 9.93
N ASN A 380 -22.41 -15.57 10.26
CA ASN A 380 -22.01 -15.26 11.63
C ASN A 380 -21.30 -13.90 11.70
N ASN A 381 -21.01 -13.42 12.92
CA ASN A 381 -20.25 -12.18 13.16
C ASN A 381 -20.82 -10.93 12.46
N ILE A 382 -22.13 -10.86 12.27
CA ILE A 382 -22.86 -9.79 11.56
C ILE A 382 -22.57 -8.42 12.18
N LYS A 383 -22.35 -8.34 13.49
CA LYS A 383 -22.03 -7.09 14.19
C LYS A 383 -20.72 -6.51 13.68
N ILE A 384 -19.67 -7.32 13.57
CA ILE A 384 -18.34 -6.87 13.12
C ILE A 384 -18.38 -6.39 11.66
N THR A 385 -18.96 -7.19 10.78
CA THR A 385 -19.08 -6.83 9.35
C THR A 385 -19.99 -5.62 9.14
N GLY A 386 -21.01 -5.45 10.00
CA GLY A 386 -21.91 -4.29 10.01
C GLY A 386 -21.23 -2.98 10.44
N GLU A 387 -20.20 -3.06 11.30
CA GLU A 387 -19.35 -1.92 11.67
C GLU A 387 -18.27 -1.62 10.59
N CYS A 388 -17.82 -2.64 9.83
CA CYS A 388 -16.71 -2.58 8.85
C CYS A 388 -17.22 -2.73 7.40
N LYS A 389 -18.29 -2.02 7.02
CA LYS A 389 -18.94 -2.14 5.70
C LYS A 389 -18.05 -1.76 4.52
N GLY A 390 -17.01 -0.98 4.75
CA GLY A 390 -16.08 -0.55 3.69
C GLY A 390 -15.20 -1.68 3.14
N THR A 391 -15.06 -2.79 3.89
CA THR A 391 -14.14 -3.88 3.56
C THR A 391 -14.80 -5.24 3.41
N TYR A 392 -16.12 -5.35 3.67
CA TYR A 392 -16.91 -6.55 3.50
C TYR A 392 -18.08 -6.28 2.56
N SER A 393 -18.22 -7.08 1.53
CA SER A 393 -19.31 -6.97 0.56
C SER A 393 -19.77 -8.35 0.12
N LEU A 394 -21.08 -8.57 0.04
CA LEU A 394 -21.67 -9.81 -0.51
C LEU A 394 -21.65 -9.82 -2.04
N ALA A 395 -21.31 -8.70 -2.69
CA ALA A 395 -21.22 -8.62 -4.15
C ALA A 395 -20.02 -9.40 -4.68
N GLY A 396 -20.22 -10.04 -5.83
CA GLY A 396 -19.14 -10.71 -6.56
C GLY A 396 -18.90 -12.16 -6.19
N ALA A 397 -19.69 -12.75 -5.29
CA ALA A 397 -19.70 -14.21 -5.13
C ALA A 397 -20.17 -14.87 -6.43
N VAL A 398 -19.47 -15.90 -6.89
CA VAL A 398 -19.83 -16.64 -8.10
C VAL A 398 -20.25 -18.05 -7.74
N TYR A 399 -21.44 -18.44 -8.17
CA TYR A 399 -21.99 -19.79 -8.03
C TYR A 399 -22.05 -20.45 -9.39
N THR A 400 -21.47 -21.64 -9.53
CA THR A 400 -21.60 -22.45 -10.72
C THR A 400 -22.71 -23.46 -10.50
N VAL A 401 -23.63 -23.53 -11.45
CA VAL A 401 -24.75 -24.48 -11.48
C VAL A 401 -24.36 -25.66 -12.38
N TYR A 402 -24.52 -26.88 -11.86
CA TYR A 402 -24.22 -28.13 -12.55
C TYR A 402 -25.49 -28.98 -12.72
N ASP A 403 -25.65 -29.63 -13.85
CA ASP A 403 -26.71 -30.63 -14.08
C ASP A 403 -26.40 -31.97 -13.41
N GLU A 404 -27.32 -32.92 -13.52
CA GLU A 404 -27.19 -34.29 -12.97
C GLU A 404 -25.93 -35.03 -13.46
N SER A 405 -25.46 -34.71 -14.65
CA SER A 405 -24.24 -35.30 -15.20
C SER A 405 -22.94 -34.67 -14.64
N GLY A 406 -23.04 -33.63 -13.83
CA GLY A 406 -21.91 -32.86 -13.32
C GLY A 406 -21.38 -31.82 -14.32
N LYS A 407 -22.09 -31.57 -15.41
CA LYS A 407 -21.71 -30.54 -16.38
C LYS A 407 -22.19 -29.17 -15.92
N ALA A 408 -21.30 -28.16 -15.95
CA ALA A 408 -21.65 -26.78 -15.68
C ALA A 408 -22.62 -26.25 -16.74
N VAL A 409 -23.76 -25.71 -16.30
CA VAL A 409 -24.82 -25.14 -17.16
C VAL A 409 -24.89 -23.64 -17.10
N GLY A 410 -24.28 -23.00 -16.12
CA GLY A 410 -24.18 -21.53 -16.01
C GLY A 410 -23.63 -21.05 -14.68
N ASN A 411 -23.36 -19.76 -14.60
CA ASN A 411 -22.90 -19.09 -13.39
C ASN A 411 -23.88 -18.02 -12.95
N LEU A 412 -23.97 -17.82 -11.64
CA LEU A 412 -24.77 -16.81 -10.97
C LEU A 412 -23.83 -15.93 -10.13
N THR A 413 -23.93 -14.59 -10.25
CA THR A 413 -23.08 -13.67 -9.50
C THR A 413 -23.94 -12.79 -8.60
N THR A 414 -23.55 -12.62 -7.34
CA THR A 414 -24.29 -11.82 -6.36
C THR A 414 -24.07 -10.32 -6.55
N ASP A 415 -25.09 -9.54 -6.27
CA ASP A 415 -25.07 -8.09 -6.09
C ASP A 415 -24.67 -7.69 -4.66
N ASP A 416 -24.70 -6.40 -4.36
CA ASP A 416 -24.39 -5.83 -3.03
C ASP A 416 -25.36 -6.28 -1.92
N LYS A 417 -26.53 -6.78 -2.28
CA LYS A 417 -27.53 -7.35 -1.35
C LYS A 417 -27.43 -8.86 -1.21
N GLY A 418 -26.42 -9.46 -1.83
CA GLY A 418 -26.22 -10.90 -1.84
C GLY A 418 -27.18 -11.65 -2.76
N ARG A 419 -27.90 -10.99 -3.67
CA ARG A 419 -28.82 -11.63 -4.60
C ARG A 419 -28.17 -11.81 -5.96
N THR A 420 -28.44 -12.96 -6.56
CA THR A 420 -28.07 -13.19 -7.98
C THR A 420 -29.25 -12.84 -8.89
N GLY A 421 -28.96 -12.67 -10.17
CA GLY A 421 -29.97 -12.85 -11.19
C GLY A 421 -30.45 -14.30 -11.24
N THR A 422 -31.40 -14.60 -12.13
CA THR A 422 -31.93 -15.96 -12.33
C THR A 422 -31.25 -16.63 -13.53
N LEU A 423 -30.92 -17.91 -13.38
CA LEU A 423 -30.46 -18.78 -14.46
C LEU A 423 -31.62 -19.65 -14.93
N GLU A 424 -32.00 -19.60 -16.21
CA GLU A 424 -32.99 -20.49 -16.81
C GLU A 424 -32.38 -21.84 -17.09
N VAL A 425 -33.02 -22.89 -16.56
CA VAL A 425 -32.58 -24.29 -16.72
C VAL A 425 -33.78 -25.21 -16.99
N LYS A 426 -33.53 -26.36 -17.57
CA LYS A 426 -34.59 -27.40 -17.76
C LYS A 426 -35.13 -27.86 -16.39
N PRO A 427 -36.36 -28.33 -16.28
CA PRO A 427 -36.79 -29.04 -15.09
C PRO A 427 -35.88 -30.23 -14.80
N GLY A 428 -35.50 -30.42 -13.54
CA GLY A 428 -34.58 -31.48 -13.12
C GLY A 428 -33.81 -31.09 -11.85
N GLU A 429 -32.95 -31.98 -11.41
CA GLU A 429 -32.07 -31.77 -10.28
C GLU A 429 -30.77 -31.10 -10.71
N TYR A 430 -30.33 -30.17 -9.89
CA TYR A 430 -29.09 -29.40 -10.09
C TYR A 430 -28.28 -29.34 -8.81
N THR A 431 -26.98 -29.16 -8.96
CA THR A 431 -26.11 -28.80 -7.84
C THR A 431 -25.54 -27.39 -8.07
N VAL A 432 -25.54 -26.60 -7.00
CA VAL A 432 -24.99 -25.23 -7.01
C VAL A 432 -23.83 -25.19 -6.03
N LYS A 433 -22.69 -24.69 -6.48
CA LYS A 433 -21.47 -24.53 -5.65
C LYS A 433 -20.94 -23.12 -5.79
N GLU A 434 -20.52 -22.55 -4.70
CA GLU A 434 -19.71 -21.33 -4.76
C GLU A 434 -18.34 -21.67 -5.33
N THR A 435 -17.89 -20.91 -6.32
CA THR A 435 -16.59 -21.07 -6.98
C THR A 435 -15.69 -19.85 -6.77
N VAL A 436 -16.26 -18.71 -6.39
CA VAL A 436 -15.54 -17.50 -5.99
C VAL A 436 -16.27 -16.88 -4.81
N ALA A 437 -15.58 -16.75 -3.68
CA ALA A 437 -16.11 -16.06 -2.52
C ALA A 437 -16.14 -14.53 -2.73
N PRO A 438 -17.06 -13.81 -2.12
CA PRO A 438 -17.05 -12.35 -2.14
C PRO A 438 -15.95 -11.78 -1.25
N VAL A 439 -15.63 -10.53 -1.46
CA VAL A 439 -14.53 -9.86 -0.76
C VAL A 439 -14.73 -9.86 0.76
N GLY A 440 -13.78 -10.44 1.48
CA GLY A 440 -13.77 -10.47 2.95
C GLY A 440 -14.42 -11.70 3.57
N TYR A 441 -14.81 -12.69 2.76
CA TYR A 441 -15.46 -13.89 3.24
C TYR A 441 -14.70 -15.16 2.81
N GLU A 442 -14.89 -16.23 3.55
CA GLU A 442 -14.40 -17.55 3.20
C GLU A 442 -15.26 -18.16 2.08
N LEU A 443 -14.64 -19.00 1.24
CA LEU A 443 -15.37 -19.74 0.23
C LEU A 443 -16.32 -20.76 0.89
N ASP A 444 -17.60 -20.69 0.60
CA ASP A 444 -18.57 -21.71 1.01
C ASP A 444 -18.38 -22.98 0.19
N LYS A 445 -17.90 -24.02 0.85
CA LYS A 445 -17.67 -25.35 0.25
C LYS A 445 -18.93 -26.23 0.16
N THR A 446 -20.06 -25.71 0.61
CA THR A 446 -21.32 -26.43 0.61
C THR A 446 -21.78 -26.70 -0.81
N VAL A 447 -22.26 -27.92 -1.05
CA VAL A 447 -22.88 -28.32 -2.32
C VAL A 447 -24.40 -28.29 -2.14
N TYR A 448 -25.02 -27.29 -2.70
CA TYR A 448 -26.47 -27.10 -2.62
C TYR A 448 -27.17 -27.95 -3.71
N LYS A 449 -28.12 -28.78 -3.29
CA LYS A 449 -29.00 -29.48 -4.21
C LYS A 449 -30.27 -28.68 -4.40
N VAL A 450 -30.72 -28.51 -5.62
CA VAL A 450 -31.90 -27.72 -5.96
C VAL A 450 -32.64 -28.40 -7.12
N GLU A 451 -33.97 -28.57 -6.97
CA GLU A 451 -34.84 -28.99 -8.02
C GLU A 451 -35.40 -27.79 -8.79
N SER A 452 -35.20 -27.73 -10.08
CA SER A 452 -35.84 -26.74 -10.96
C SER A 452 -37.14 -27.31 -11.52
N LYS A 453 -38.24 -26.58 -11.27
CA LYS A 453 -39.58 -26.89 -11.83
C LYS A 453 -39.93 -25.87 -12.90
N ALA A 454 -40.61 -26.32 -13.93
CA ALA A 454 -41.09 -25.45 -15.01
C ALA A 454 -41.82 -24.21 -14.47
N GLU A 455 -41.56 -23.07 -15.04
CA GLU A 455 -42.19 -21.78 -14.74
C GLU A 455 -42.09 -21.27 -13.29
N THR A 456 -41.23 -21.90 -12.48
CA THR A 456 -40.95 -21.45 -11.09
C THR A 456 -39.50 -21.03 -10.93
N THR A 457 -39.26 -20.18 -9.92
CA THR A 457 -37.91 -19.86 -9.47
C THR A 457 -37.59 -20.66 -8.20
N SER A 458 -36.53 -21.44 -8.26
CA SER A 458 -35.98 -22.16 -7.11
C SER A 458 -34.83 -21.34 -6.51
N THR A 459 -34.94 -21.04 -5.24
CA THR A 459 -33.97 -20.17 -4.53
C THR A 459 -33.05 -21.01 -3.66
N VAL A 460 -31.74 -20.87 -3.82
CA VAL A 460 -30.72 -21.42 -2.93
C VAL A 460 -30.36 -20.39 -1.88
N GLN A 461 -30.43 -20.75 -0.60
CA GLN A 461 -29.94 -19.93 0.51
C GLN A 461 -28.50 -20.33 0.84
N SER A 462 -27.57 -19.40 0.75
CA SER A 462 -26.14 -19.61 1.04
C SER A 462 -25.66 -18.67 2.13
N TYR A 463 -24.68 -19.10 2.93
CA TYR A 463 -24.17 -18.36 4.08
C TYR A 463 -22.65 -18.41 4.08
N ASP A 464 -22.00 -17.22 4.23
CA ASP A 464 -20.56 -17.12 4.36
C ASP A 464 -20.14 -16.66 5.74
N SER A 465 -18.95 -17.11 6.14
CA SER A 465 -18.25 -16.62 7.31
C SER A 465 -17.25 -15.52 6.92
N PRO A 466 -17.23 -14.38 7.62
CA PRO A 466 -16.24 -13.36 7.35
C PRO A 466 -14.85 -13.81 7.79
N VAL A 467 -13.82 -13.40 7.05
CA VAL A 467 -12.42 -13.64 7.35
C VAL A 467 -11.88 -12.55 8.26
N PHE A 468 -11.18 -12.93 9.32
CA PHE A 468 -10.54 -12.03 10.26
C PHE A 468 -9.06 -12.38 10.44
N ALA A 469 -8.23 -11.38 10.73
CA ALA A 469 -6.88 -11.61 11.21
C ALA A 469 -6.88 -11.78 12.74
N PRO A 470 -6.01 -12.63 13.32
CA PRO A 470 -5.85 -12.72 14.75
C PRO A 470 -5.29 -11.39 15.33
N VAL A 471 -5.72 -11.04 16.55
CA VAL A 471 -5.24 -9.84 17.24
C VAL A 471 -3.79 -10.04 17.66
N LYS A 472 -2.88 -9.55 16.85
CA LYS A 472 -1.48 -9.34 17.21
C LYS A 472 -0.94 -8.10 16.50
N ILE A 473 -1.40 -6.92 16.90
CA ILE A 473 -0.62 -5.72 16.64
C ILE A 473 0.53 -5.76 17.64
N PHE A 474 1.68 -6.17 17.17
CA PHE A 474 2.89 -6.29 17.94
C PHE A 474 3.92 -5.30 17.44
N LEU A 475 4.51 -4.55 18.35
CA LEU A 475 5.67 -3.73 18.05
C LEU A 475 6.77 -4.01 19.10
N GLU A 476 8.01 -4.04 18.66
CA GLU A 476 9.19 -4.03 19.50
C GLU A 476 9.79 -2.63 19.49
N LYS A 477 10.05 -2.06 20.67
CA LYS A 477 10.64 -0.73 20.83
C LYS A 477 12.12 -0.86 21.16
N LYS A 478 12.96 -0.07 20.48
CA LYS A 478 14.42 -0.03 20.71
C LYS A 478 14.90 1.40 20.82
N SER A 479 16.10 1.57 21.38
CA SER A 479 16.85 2.83 21.35
C SER A 479 18.01 2.77 20.37
N SER A 480 18.40 3.90 19.80
CA SER A 480 19.62 4.04 19.02
C SER A 480 20.88 4.21 19.90
N GLY A 481 20.71 4.37 21.21
CA GLY A 481 21.76 4.57 22.20
C GLY A 481 21.22 4.85 23.59
N ASP A 482 22.09 4.98 24.56
CA ASP A 482 21.72 5.25 25.94
C ASP A 482 21.33 6.70 26.17
N SER A 483 20.22 6.92 26.87
CA SER A 483 19.83 8.22 27.39
C SER A 483 20.51 8.52 28.72
N TYR A 484 20.81 9.78 29.01
CA TYR A 484 21.30 10.22 30.31
C TYR A 484 20.28 10.02 31.45
N MET A 485 19.00 9.95 31.09
CA MET A 485 17.90 9.74 32.03
C MET A 485 17.72 8.26 32.38
N ASN A 486 17.66 7.43 31.36
CA ASN A 486 17.27 6.05 31.49
C ASN A 486 17.93 5.21 30.38
N PRO A 487 19.13 4.65 30.65
CA PRO A 487 19.86 3.92 29.62
C PRO A 487 19.08 2.74 29.09
N SER A 488 18.78 2.75 27.79
CA SER A 488 18.16 1.67 27.02
C SER A 488 16.83 1.13 27.53
N ASP A 489 16.16 1.79 28.49
CA ASP A 489 14.83 1.40 28.96
C ASP A 489 13.73 2.07 28.12
N MET A 490 13.01 1.25 27.33
CA MET A 490 11.93 1.67 26.46
C MET A 490 10.54 1.43 27.07
N THR A 491 10.45 1.17 28.37
CA THR A 491 9.19 1.01 29.10
C THR A 491 8.40 2.31 29.12
N GLY A 492 7.09 2.24 28.97
CA GLY A 492 6.17 3.37 29.11
C GLY A 492 6.03 4.25 27.87
N ALA A 493 6.63 3.89 26.75
CA ALA A 493 6.28 4.51 25.48
C ALA A 493 4.81 4.24 25.14
N GLU A 494 4.07 5.27 24.74
CA GLU A 494 2.65 5.13 24.39
C GLU A 494 2.46 5.31 22.89
N PHE A 495 1.55 4.50 22.36
CA PHE A 495 1.19 4.48 20.94
C PHE A 495 -0.31 4.62 20.78
N GLU A 496 -0.73 5.39 19.78
CA GLU A 496 -2.10 5.44 19.28
C GLU A 496 -2.19 4.53 18.06
N VAL A 497 -3.12 3.58 18.11
CA VAL A 497 -3.45 2.68 17.01
C VAL A 497 -4.84 3.02 16.52
N LYS A 498 -5.00 3.33 15.25
CA LYS A 498 -6.30 3.61 14.61
C LYS A 498 -6.60 2.55 13.58
N TYR A 499 -7.82 2.05 13.61
CA TYR A 499 -8.35 1.12 12.62
C TYR A 499 -9.37 1.82 11.72
N TYR A 500 -9.26 1.53 10.43
CA TYR A 500 -10.10 2.06 9.35
C TYR A 500 -10.67 0.90 8.53
N ASP A 501 -11.97 0.96 8.21
CA ASP A 501 -12.65 -0.03 7.38
C ASP A 501 -12.41 0.19 5.87
N THR A 502 -11.17 0.44 5.51
CA THR A 502 -10.73 0.63 4.12
C THR A 502 -9.39 -0.05 3.89
N ILE A 503 -9.16 -0.54 2.67
CA ILE A 503 -7.86 -1.09 2.26
C ILE A 503 -7.16 -0.04 1.41
N GLY A 504 -6.11 0.56 1.95
CA GLY A 504 -5.31 1.55 1.23
C GLY A 504 -5.08 2.85 1.99
N PRO A 505 -4.96 3.99 1.29
CA PRO A 505 -4.76 5.29 1.88
C PRO A 505 -5.87 5.66 2.87
N VAL A 506 -5.51 6.30 3.99
CA VAL A 506 -6.43 6.59 5.10
C VAL A 506 -6.64 8.08 5.38
N GLU A 507 -6.08 8.97 4.55
CA GLU A 507 -6.07 10.42 4.77
C GLU A 507 -7.49 11.00 4.94
N ASN A 508 -8.47 10.43 4.24
CA ASN A 508 -9.88 10.85 4.33
C ASN A 508 -10.80 9.74 4.87
N ALA A 509 -10.22 8.65 5.39
CA ALA A 509 -10.99 7.53 5.89
C ALA A 509 -11.49 7.80 7.30
N LYS A 510 -12.70 7.31 7.62
CA LYS A 510 -13.27 7.40 8.95
C LYS A 510 -12.57 6.40 9.88
N VAL A 511 -12.12 6.87 11.04
CA VAL A 511 -11.65 6.00 12.12
C VAL A 511 -12.82 5.24 12.71
N VAL A 512 -12.71 3.92 12.76
CA VAL A 512 -13.74 3.04 13.38
C VAL A 512 -13.40 2.71 14.81
N ARG A 513 -12.12 2.45 15.11
CA ARG A 513 -11.61 2.16 16.46
C ARG A 513 -10.29 2.88 16.70
N THR A 514 -10.08 3.28 17.94
CA THR A 514 -8.80 3.84 18.42
C THR A 514 -8.38 3.11 19.69
N TRP A 515 -7.17 2.58 19.68
CA TRP A 515 -6.56 1.95 20.85
C TRP A 515 -5.30 2.69 21.26
N LYS A 516 -5.02 2.70 22.54
CA LYS A 516 -3.79 3.24 23.10
C LYS A 516 -3.01 2.10 23.72
N LEU A 517 -1.77 1.93 23.32
CA LEU A 517 -0.88 0.89 23.80
C LEU A 517 0.27 1.50 24.59
N ARG A 518 0.77 0.76 25.59
CA ARG A 518 1.97 1.12 26.35
C ARG A 518 2.97 -0.02 26.30
N THR A 519 4.25 0.30 26.03
CA THR A 519 5.32 -0.70 26.04
C THR A 519 5.61 -1.21 27.43
N THR A 520 5.84 -2.52 27.52
CA THR A 520 6.29 -3.21 28.72
C THR A 520 7.50 -4.10 28.37
N LYS A 521 8.33 -4.38 29.34
CA LYS A 521 9.43 -5.32 29.17
C LYS A 521 8.87 -6.75 29.23
N ASP A 522 9.19 -7.58 28.26
CA ASP A 522 8.80 -8.98 28.23
C ASP A 522 9.81 -9.87 28.97
N GLU A 523 9.51 -11.17 29.04
CA GLU A 523 10.36 -12.16 29.73
C GLU A 523 11.74 -12.34 29.08
N LEU A 524 11.88 -11.99 27.81
CA LEU A 524 13.12 -12.02 27.03
C LEU A 524 13.90 -10.72 27.15
N GLY A 525 13.43 -9.76 27.93
CA GLY A 525 14.06 -8.46 28.11
C GLY A 525 13.78 -7.46 27.01
N LYS A 526 12.88 -7.75 26.06
CA LYS A 526 12.49 -6.86 24.98
C LYS A 526 11.35 -5.94 25.42
N TYR A 527 11.31 -4.74 24.85
CA TYR A 527 10.25 -3.78 25.11
C TYR A 527 9.20 -3.88 24.00
N THR A 528 8.02 -4.35 24.36
CA THR A 528 6.99 -4.72 23.39
C THR A 528 5.65 -4.09 23.75
N ALA A 529 4.82 -3.86 22.75
CA ALA A 529 3.41 -3.55 22.91
C ALA A 529 2.57 -4.43 21.98
N GLU A 530 1.54 -5.06 22.55
CA GLU A 530 0.58 -5.90 21.84
C GLU A 530 -0.82 -5.32 22.02
N LEU A 531 -1.68 -5.49 21.03
CA LEU A 531 -3.09 -5.13 21.16
C LEU A 531 -3.82 -6.17 22.03
N ARG A 532 -3.51 -6.15 23.32
CA ARG A 532 -4.05 -7.03 24.35
C ARG A 532 -4.29 -6.23 25.62
N ASP A 533 -5.16 -6.71 26.49
CA ASP A 533 -5.57 -6.03 27.73
C ASP A 533 -4.40 -5.54 28.58
N LYS A 534 -3.33 -6.34 28.70
CA LYS A 534 -2.14 -5.98 29.50
C LYS A 534 -1.40 -4.72 29.01
N ASN A 535 -1.51 -4.40 27.71
CA ASN A 535 -0.84 -3.25 27.12
C ASN A 535 -1.81 -2.10 26.78
N LEU A 536 -3.14 -2.33 26.90
CA LEU A 536 -4.15 -1.32 26.64
C LEU A 536 -4.16 -0.24 27.73
N VAL A 537 -4.14 1.02 27.31
CA VAL A 537 -4.26 2.19 28.19
C VAL A 537 -5.72 2.61 28.28
N LYS A 538 -6.11 3.15 29.44
CA LYS A 538 -7.46 3.70 29.67
C LYS A 538 -7.88 4.66 28.56
N GLY A 539 -9.11 4.51 28.08
CA GLY A 539 -9.67 5.31 26.98
C GLY A 539 -9.44 4.69 25.60
N SER A 540 -9.00 3.43 25.52
CA SER A 540 -9.04 2.62 24.32
C SER A 540 -10.46 2.17 24.03
N ASP A 541 -10.82 2.05 22.75
CA ASP A 541 -12.04 1.40 22.32
C ASP A 541 -12.00 -0.12 22.63
N PRO A 542 -13.14 -0.80 22.75
CA PRO A 542 -13.19 -2.26 22.86
C PRO A 542 -12.52 -2.93 21.68
N LEU A 543 -11.94 -4.12 21.86
CA LEU A 543 -11.51 -4.97 20.75
C LEU A 543 -12.72 -5.47 19.95
N PHE A 544 -12.52 -5.85 18.69
CA PHE A 544 -13.50 -6.61 17.95
C PHE A 544 -13.50 -8.04 18.48
N VAL A 545 -14.66 -8.53 18.88
CA VAL A 545 -14.82 -9.87 19.46
C VAL A 545 -15.86 -10.63 18.66
N THR A 546 -15.50 -11.86 18.25
CA THR A 546 -16.39 -12.76 17.52
C THR A 546 -17.53 -13.26 18.43
N GLU A 547 -18.53 -13.88 17.84
CA GLU A 547 -19.64 -14.52 18.58
C GLU A 547 -19.13 -15.67 19.47
N GLN A 548 -17.93 -16.24 19.19
CA GLN A 548 -17.27 -17.26 19.99
C GLN A 548 -16.42 -16.66 21.13
N GLY A 549 -16.27 -15.36 21.20
CA GLY A 549 -15.49 -14.66 22.23
C GLY A 549 -14.02 -14.39 21.84
N ASP A 550 -13.61 -14.71 20.64
CA ASP A 550 -12.24 -14.48 20.18
C ASP A 550 -12.04 -13.01 19.76
N SER A 551 -10.94 -12.40 20.23
CA SER A 551 -10.54 -11.09 19.76
C SER A 551 -9.94 -11.18 18.37
N VAL A 552 -10.43 -10.36 17.45
CA VAL A 552 -10.03 -10.36 16.03
C VAL A 552 -9.79 -8.96 15.50
N LEU A 553 -9.08 -8.88 14.38
CA LEU A 553 -8.96 -7.67 13.57
C LEU A 553 -9.70 -7.89 12.26
N PRO A 554 -10.73 -7.08 11.99
CA PRO A 554 -11.42 -7.12 10.71
C PRO A 554 -10.49 -6.67 9.58
N ARG A 555 -10.86 -7.00 8.38
CA ARG A 555 -10.22 -6.53 7.16
C ARG A 555 -10.26 -5.00 7.08
N GLY A 556 -9.11 -4.36 6.82
CA GLY A 556 -9.02 -2.90 6.84
C GLY A 556 -7.59 -2.40 6.80
N THR A 557 -7.37 -1.20 7.30
CA THR A 557 -6.05 -0.61 7.47
C THR A 557 -5.87 -0.16 8.91
N VAL A 558 -4.71 -0.38 9.48
CA VAL A 558 -4.33 0.18 10.78
C VAL A 558 -3.16 1.13 10.63
N THR A 559 -3.20 2.22 11.40
CA THR A 559 -2.05 3.11 11.58
C THR A 559 -1.60 3.06 13.02
N ILE A 560 -0.30 3.19 13.24
CA ILE A 560 0.29 3.30 14.58
C ILE A 560 1.25 4.48 14.61
N ARG A 561 1.18 5.30 15.64
CA ARG A 561 2.12 6.38 15.90
C ARG A 561 2.46 6.43 17.38
N GLU A 562 3.69 6.83 17.71
CA GLU A 562 4.06 7.12 19.07
C GLU A 562 3.40 8.42 19.52
N THR A 563 2.83 8.43 20.71
CA THR A 563 2.19 9.61 21.33
C THR A 563 2.94 10.07 22.57
N LYS A 564 3.78 9.18 23.12
CA LYS A 564 4.66 9.49 24.24
C LYS A 564 5.93 8.64 24.12
N ALA A 565 7.08 9.29 24.07
CA ALA A 565 8.37 8.60 24.08
C ALA A 565 8.70 8.07 25.49
N PRO A 566 9.60 7.09 25.63
CA PRO A 566 10.19 6.73 26.89
C PRO A 566 10.96 7.91 27.49
N ALA A 567 11.11 7.92 28.82
CA ALA A 567 11.82 8.99 29.49
C ALA A 567 13.26 9.15 28.98
N GLY A 568 13.64 10.37 28.62
CA GLY A 568 14.97 10.70 28.09
C GLY A 568 15.18 10.44 26.60
N TYR A 569 14.13 10.12 25.86
CA TYR A 569 14.18 9.86 24.42
C TYR A 569 13.29 10.84 23.64
N LEU A 570 13.67 11.11 22.41
CA LEU A 570 12.90 11.95 21.50
C LEU A 570 11.73 11.16 20.92
N LEU A 571 10.58 11.81 20.76
CA LEU A 571 9.37 11.21 20.17
C LEU A 571 9.61 10.83 18.71
N ASP A 572 9.28 9.60 18.33
CA ASP A 572 9.17 9.19 16.92
C ASP A 572 7.83 9.65 16.36
N LYS A 573 7.86 10.66 15.50
CA LYS A 573 6.65 11.25 14.90
C LYS A 573 6.14 10.47 13.67
N THR A 574 6.81 9.38 13.30
CA THR A 574 6.45 8.57 12.15
C THR A 574 5.11 7.88 12.36
N VAL A 575 4.27 7.95 11.33
CA VAL A 575 3.01 7.19 11.29
C VAL A 575 3.25 5.94 10.43
N TYR A 576 3.16 4.79 11.04
CA TYR A 576 3.31 3.50 10.38
C TYR A 576 1.95 2.96 9.99
N THR A 577 1.83 2.43 8.78
CA THR A 577 0.58 1.94 8.22
C THR A 577 0.69 0.47 7.84
N LYS A 578 -0.32 -0.32 8.15
CA LYS A 578 -0.41 -1.74 7.78
C LYS A 578 -1.80 -2.07 7.26
N LYS A 579 -1.87 -2.77 6.14
CA LYS A 579 -3.11 -3.34 5.61
C LYS A 579 -3.40 -4.68 6.28
N ILE A 580 -4.67 -4.94 6.54
CA ILE A 580 -5.21 -6.20 7.04
C ILE A 580 -6.09 -6.76 5.94
N ASP A 581 -5.50 -7.57 5.05
CA ASP A 581 -6.20 -8.05 3.86
C ASP A 581 -7.18 -9.20 4.16
N GLY A 582 -6.96 -9.91 5.26
CA GLY A 582 -7.82 -11.03 5.66
C GLY A 582 -7.87 -12.10 4.57
N ASP A 583 -6.71 -12.65 4.23
CA ASP A 583 -6.61 -13.74 3.24
C ASP A 583 -6.89 -15.12 3.82
N GLY A 584 -7.34 -15.19 5.08
CA GLY A 584 -7.54 -16.46 5.80
C GLY A 584 -6.24 -17.15 6.23
N SER A 585 -5.08 -16.54 5.96
CA SER A 585 -3.78 -17.15 6.31
C SER A 585 -3.50 -17.18 7.81
N GLY A 586 -4.35 -16.51 8.61
CA GLY A 586 -4.19 -16.43 10.06
C GLY A 586 -2.92 -15.69 10.51
N THR A 587 -2.26 -14.94 9.61
CA THR A 587 -1.05 -14.22 9.93
C THR A 587 -1.33 -13.03 10.84
N ALA A 588 -0.59 -12.99 11.94
CA ALA A 588 -0.64 -11.90 12.89
C ALA A 588 -0.15 -10.58 12.27
N VAL A 589 -0.75 -9.45 12.66
CA VAL A 589 -0.32 -8.13 12.21
C VAL A 589 0.89 -7.68 13.02
N TYR A 590 2.08 -7.72 12.42
CA TYR A 590 3.32 -7.22 13.01
C TYR A 590 3.71 -5.91 12.32
N PHE A 591 3.96 -4.86 13.11
CA PHE A 591 4.48 -3.61 12.58
C PHE A 591 6.00 -3.65 12.31
N ASN A 592 6.70 -4.65 12.84
CA ASN A 592 8.14 -4.82 12.68
C ASN A 592 8.53 -5.79 11.56
N SER A 593 7.57 -6.52 10.98
CA SER A 593 7.88 -7.51 9.94
C SER A 593 8.24 -6.82 8.61
N GLY A 594 9.46 -6.98 8.18
CA GLY A 594 9.95 -6.47 6.90
C GLY A 594 10.47 -5.03 6.91
N LEU A 595 10.49 -4.35 8.07
CA LEU A 595 11.19 -3.08 8.22
C LEU A 595 12.53 -3.32 8.92
N PRO A 596 13.61 -2.62 8.54
CA PRO A 596 14.93 -2.81 9.13
C PRO A 596 15.02 -2.34 10.57
N SER A 597 13.97 -1.77 11.12
CA SER A 597 13.99 -1.22 12.47
C SER A 597 12.70 -1.52 13.23
N SER A 598 12.86 -2.10 14.39
CA SER A 598 12.05 -1.76 15.54
C SER A 598 11.80 -0.27 15.58
N HIS A 599 10.65 0.18 16.09
CA HIS A 599 10.43 1.60 16.36
C HIS A 599 11.55 2.11 17.26
N VAL A 600 12.47 2.91 16.70
CA VAL A 600 13.70 3.34 17.37
C VAL A 600 13.55 4.79 17.84
N ASN A 601 13.75 5.04 19.13
CA ASN A 601 13.92 6.38 19.63
C ASN A 601 15.40 6.77 19.73
N ASN A 602 15.69 7.99 19.38
CA ASN A 602 16.98 8.59 19.63
C ASN A 602 17.02 9.18 21.06
N PRO A 603 18.13 9.05 21.78
CA PRO A 603 18.26 9.70 23.06
C PRO A 603 18.19 11.21 22.92
N ALA A 604 17.55 11.87 23.87
CA ALA A 604 17.56 13.33 23.98
C ALA A 604 18.94 13.74 24.54
N VAL A 605 19.89 14.05 23.68
CA VAL A 605 21.23 14.49 24.07
C VAL A 605 21.19 15.97 24.50
N PRO A 606 21.44 16.29 25.77
CA PRO A 606 21.48 17.66 26.25
C PRO A 606 22.50 18.51 25.51
N LYS A 607 22.17 19.77 25.30
CA LYS A 607 23.08 20.78 24.74
C LYS A 607 22.94 22.06 25.53
N ILE A 608 24.06 22.74 25.73
CA ILE A 608 24.11 24.09 26.31
C ILE A 608 24.85 25.03 25.36
N GLY A 609 24.45 26.29 25.35
CA GLY A 609 25.11 27.38 24.69
C GLY A 609 24.96 28.64 25.54
N THR A 610 25.95 29.50 25.58
CA THR A 610 26.05 30.50 26.68
C THR A 610 26.40 31.86 26.18
N LYS A 611 26.14 32.93 27.02
CA LYS A 611 26.52 34.30 26.75
C LYS A 611 26.79 35.04 28.07
N ALA A 612 28.06 35.35 28.30
CA ALA A 612 28.48 36.10 29.49
C ALA A 612 28.45 37.62 29.26
N MET A 613 28.03 38.40 30.28
CA MET A 613 28.02 39.83 30.26
C MET A 613 28.09 40.41 31.66
N ASP A 614 28.61 41.65 31.76
CA ASP A 614 28.53 42.45 32.99
C ASP A 614 27.07 42.88 33.22
N ILE A 615 26.56 42.71 34.44
CA ILE A 615 25.15 42.99 34.79
C ILE A 615 24.80 44.47 34.64
N SER A 616 25.74 45.36 34.93
CA SER A 616 25.49 46.81 34.92
C SER A 616 25.53 47.43 33.53
N THR A 617 26.30 46.85 32.63
CA THR A 617 26.47 47.36 31.27
C THR A 617 25.69 46.55 30.22
N GLU A 618 25.34 45.31 30.55
CA GLU A 618 24.77 44.30 29.64
C GLU A 618 25.66 44.01 28.43
N GLU A 619 26.98 44.24 28.57
CA GLU A 619 27.98 44.00 27.54
C GLU A 619 29.07 43.02 28.03
N SER A 620 29.88 42.53 27.10
CA SER A 620 31.04 41.68 27.36
C SER A 620 32.25 42.46 27.97
N LEU A 621 32.07 43.70 28.37
CA LEU A 621 33.06 44.52 29.03
C LEU A 621 32.81 44.56 30.53
N ALA A 622 33.61 43.86 31.32
CA ALA A 622 33.48 43.81 32.76
C ALA A 622 33.92 45.12 33.39
N MET A 623 33.08 45.67 34.30
CA MET A 623 33.40 46.88 35.06
C MET A 623 34.57 46.64 36.00
N TYR A 624 35.39 47.65 36.15
CA TYR A 624 36.53 47.64 37.11
C TYR A 624 36.00 47.78 38.53
N GLY A 625 36.33 46.87 39.43
CA GLY A 625 35.90 46.96 40.81
C GLY A 625 36.22 45.72 41.64
N LYS A 626 36.11 45.81 42.99
CA LYS A 626 36.39 44.70 43.90
C LYS A 626 35.23 43.68 43.98
N LYS A 627 34.06 44.04 43.50
CA LYS A 627 32.84 43.16 43.52
C LYS A 627 32.05 43.38 42.23
N THR A 628 32.71 43.17 41.09
CA THR A 628 32.05 43.22 39.80
C THR A 628 31.11 42.04 39.66
N LYS A 629 29.88 42.30 39.21
CA LYS A 629 28.88 41.26 38.98
C LYS A 629 28.75 41.01 37.50
N VAL A 630 28.86 39.74 37.15
CA VAL A 630 28.71 39.25 35.79
C VAL A 630 27.61 38.18 35.79
N LYS A 631 26.76 38.20 34.78
CA LYS A 631 25.83 37.10 34.52
C LYS A 631 26.25 36.35 33.28
N ASP A 632 26.05 35.05 33.32
CA ASP A 632 26.13 34.18 32.18
C ASP A 632 24.76 33.57 31.91
N ILE A 633 24.21 33.81 30.72
CA ILE A 633 22.93 33.32 30.27
C ILE A 633 23.17 32.01 29.51
N VAL A 634 22.84 30.91 30.15
CA VAL A 634 22.99 29.56 29.58
C VAL A 634 21.69 29.07 28.95
N SER A 635 21.68 28.97 27.66
CA SER A 635 20.58 28.35 26.92
C SER A 635 20.75 26.82 26.94
N PHE A 636 19.70 26.08 27.17
CA PHE A 636 19.72 24.63 27.18
C PHE A 636 18.66 24.04 26.22
N SER A 637 18.91 22.85 25.72
CA SER A 637 17.95 22.04 24.96
C SER A 637 18.08 20.57 25.30
N ASN A 638 17.01 19.81 25.01
CA ASN A 638 16.91 18.38 25.25
C ASN A 638 16.99 18.00 26.75
N LEU A 639 16.56 18.88 27.64
CA LEU A 639 16.34 18.55 29.05
C LEU A 639 14.91 18.00 29.23
N TYR A 640 14.69 17.27 30.31
CA TYR A 640 13.40 16.61 30.57
C TYR A 640 12.55 17.40 31.56
N GLU A 641 11.27 17.57 31.28
CA GLU A 641 10.33 18.27 32.14
C GLU A 641 10.23 17.60 33.53
N GLY A 642 10.20 18.42 34.58
CA GLY A 642 10.06 17.97 35.97
C GLY A 642 11.37 17.49 36.60
N GLU A 643 12.45 17.33 35.86
CA GLU A 643 13.76 16.92 36.39
C GLU A 643 14.57 18.16 36.88
N THR A 644 15.41 17.91 37.88
CA THR A 644 16.27 18.91 38.48
C THR A 644 17.71 18.74 38.01
N TYR A 645 18.33 19.83 37.66
CA TYR A 645 19.68 19.90 37.10
C TYR A 645 20.52 20.89 37.91
N THR A 646 21.83 20.65 37.94
CA THR A 646 22.82 21.55 38.52
C THR A 646 23.66 22.12 37.38
N LEU A 647 23.72 23.44 37.26
CA LEU A 647 24.59 24.15 36.35
C LEU A 647 25.74 24.77 37.15
N GLU A 648 26.96 24.36 36.82
CA GLU A 648 28.18 24.87 37.38
C GLU A 648 28.90 25.75 36.36
N GLY A 649 29.42 26.92 36.80
CA GLY A 649 30.24 27.78 35.96
C GLY A 649 31.59 28.08 36.62
N VAL A 650 32.64 28.17 35.81
CA VAL A 650 34.01 28.49 36.23
C VAL A 650 34.57 29.58 35.35
N LEU A 651 35.10 30.66 35.99
CA LEU A 651 35.75 31.72 35.23
C LEU A 651 37.22 31.35 34.92
N MET A 652 37.58 31.39 33.65
CA MET A 652 38.88 30.97 33.13
C MET A 652 39.68 32.19 32.62
N ASP A 653 41.00 32.21 32.85
CA ASP A 653 41.92 33.13 32.19
C ASP A 653 42.14 32.67 30.76
N LYS A 654 41.70 33.46 29.76
CA LYS A 654 41.77 33.07 28.34
C LYS A 654 43.19 32.84 27.86
N SER A 655 44.18 33.56 28.43
CA SER A 655 45.57 33.47 28.00
C SER A 655 46.28 32.24 28.54
N THR A 656 45.87 31.72 29.68
CA THR A 656 46.57 30.61 30.35
C THR A 656 45.77 29.31 30.31
N GLY A 657 44.48 29.38 30.01
CA GLY A 657 43.53 28.27 30.07
C GLY A 657 43.33 27.72 31.49
N LYS A 658 43.67 28.50 32.52
CA LYS A 658 43.51 28.11 33.94
C LYS A 658 42.35 28.85 34.59
N PRO A 659 41.71 28.28 35.61
CA PRO A 659 40.70 28.99 36.40
C PRO A 659 41.29 30.25 37.04
N ILE A 660 40.50 31.33 37.07
CA ILE A 660 40.77 32.50 37.86
C ILE A 660 40.64 32.16 39.34
N GLU A 661 41.66 32.44 40.11
CA GLU A 661 41.68 32.23 41.58
C GLU A 661 41.73 33.56 42.30
N GLN A 662 40.94 33.72 43.34
CA GLN A 662 40.88 34.84 44.23
C GLN A 662 40.75 34.38 45.68
N GLY A 663 41.65 34.88 46.55
CA GLY A 663 41.70 34.43 47.93
C GLY A 663 41.97 32.93 48.14
N GLY A 664 42.61 32.27 47.13
CA GLY A 664 42.93 30.82 47.18
C GLY A 664 41.79 29.95 46.62
N ASN A 665 40.66 30.50 46.23
CA ASN A 665 39.55 29.78 45.64
C ASN A 665 39.34 30.15 44.20
N LYS A 666 38.85 29.20 43.39
CA LYS A 666 38.40 29.44 42.01
C LYS A 666 37.19 30.35 42.03
N VAL A 667 37.09 31.22 41.04
CA VAL A 667 35.86 31.98 40.81
C VAL A 667 34.84 31.11 40.11
N THR A 668 33.83 30.65 40.85
CA THR A 668 32.79 29.73 40.40
C THR A 668 31.40 30.27 40.72
N SER A 669 30.42 29.75 40.02
CA SER A 669 29.01 29.94 40.33
C SER A 669 28.28 28.62 40.08
N GLU A 670 27.27 28.35 40.90
CA GLU A 670 26.45 27.13 40.80
C GLU A 670 24.98 27.49 40.95
N LYS A 671 24.14 26.84 40.21
CA LYS A 671 22.70 27.01 40.32
C LYS A 671 21.98 25.68 40.07
N GLU A 672 21.16 25.29 41.05
CA GLU A 672 20.20 24.21 40.86
C GLU A 672 18.90 24.78 40.29
N PHE A 673 18.29 24.08 39.32
CA PHE A 673 17.02 24.45 38.73
C PHE A 673 16.22 23.21 38.27
N THR A 674 14.92 23.30 38.41
CA THR A 674 13.96 22.28 37.90
C THR A 674 13.33 22.79 36.62
N VAL A 675 13.28 21.97 35.60
CA VAL A 675 12.67 22.30 34.29
C VAL A 675 11.14 22.28 34.41
N THR A 676 10.52 23.42 34.16
CA THR A 676 9.07 23.63 34.26
C THR A 676 8.57 24.52 33.11
N PRO A 677 7.25 24.52 32.83
CA PRO A 677 6.69 25.42 31.80
C PRO A 677 6.93 26.94 32.09
N GLN A 678 7.33 27.31 33.31
CA GLN A 678 7.63 28.70 33.67
C GLN A 678 9.01 29.14 33.23
N ASN A 679 9.97 28.21 33.09
CA ASN A 679 11.36 28.55 32.74
C ASN A 679 11.81 27.92 31.42
N ALA A 680 10.95 27.15 30.74
CA ALA A 680 11.27 26.49 29.49
C ALA A 680 10.04 26.33 28.59
N THR A 681 10.28 26.25 27.29
CA THR A 681 9.33 25.77 26.31
C THR A 681 9.42 24.25 26.26
N ILE A 682 8.29 23.57 26.49
CA ILE A 682 8.22 22.13 26.58
C ILE A 682 7.44 21.57 25.37
N ALA A 683 8.02 20.59 24.71
CA ALA A 683 7.39 19.84 23.64
C ALA A 683 7.72 18.35 23.80
N ASP A 684 6.69 17.50 23.83
CA ASP A 684 6.86 16.04 23.98
C ASP A 684 7.70 15.65 25.23
N SER A 685 7.51 16.38 26.35
CA SER A 685 8.27 16.29 27.62
C SER A 685 9.74 16.71 27.52
N ILE A 686 10.18 17.22 26.38
CA ILE A 686 11.53 17.75 26.15
C ILE A 686 11.49 19.27 26.17
N ALA A 687 12.45 19.85 26.88
CA ALA A 687 12.50 21.27 27.19
C ALA A 687 13.65 21.97 26.50
N THR A 688 13.39 23.21 26.09
CA THR A 688 14.36 24.19 25.66
C THR A 688 14.12 25.48 26.48
N GLY A 689 15.15 26.02 27.06
CA GLY A 689 15.03 27.22 27.94
C GLY A 689 16.36 27.88 28.23
N GLN A 690 16.34 28.71 29.24
CA GLN A 690 17.53 29.44 29.69
C GLN A 690 17.60 29.45 31.22
N VAL A 691 18.82 29.52 31.71
CA VAL A 691 19.12 29.71 33.13
C VAL A 691 20.30 30.67 33.27
N GLU A 692 20.29 31.50 34.26
CA GLU A 692 21.35 32.48 34.52
C GLU A 692 22.22 32.05 35.68
N LEU A 693 23.55 32.12 35.47
CA LEU A 693 24.56 32.06 36.53
C LEU A 693 25.05 33.47 36.86
N GLU A 694 25.22 33.80 38.12
CA GLU A 694 25.82 35.07 38.56
C GLU A 694 27.17 34.82 39.19
N PHE A 695 28.17 35.61 38.76
CA PHE A 695 29.49 35.62 39.36
C PHE A 695 29.72 36.96 40.03
N SER A 696 30.41 36.99 41.17
CA SER A 696 30.89 38.23 41.82
C SER A 696 32.36 38.08 42.18
N PHE A 697 33.21 38.88 41.56
CA PHE A 697 34.66 38.74 41.71
C PHE A 697 35.37 40.07 41.58
N ASP A 698 36.65 40.11 41.98
CA ASP A 698 37.52 41.30 41.93
C ASP A 698 38.18 41.41 40.55
N THR A 699 37.84 42.43 39.77
CA THR A 699 38.40 42.70 38.42
C THR A 699 39.62 43.55 38.45
N THR A 700 40.00 44.15 39.61
CA THR A 700 41.13 45.10 39.73
C THR A 700 42.47 44.49 39.34
N LYS A 701 42.63 43.18 39.43
CA LYS A 701 43.82 42.42 39.05
C LYS A 701 43.74 41.78 37.64
N LEU A 702 42.65 42.02 36.96
CA LEU A 702 42.39 41.42 35.64
C LEU A 702 42.55 42.41 34.49
N ALA A 703 42.92 43.67 34.80
CA ALA A 703 43.14 44.73 33.78
C ALA A 703 44.03 44.22 32.62
N GLY A 704 43.57 44.43 31.41
CA GLY A 704 44.21 43.95 30.15
C GLY A 704 44.13 42.50 29.84
N LYS A 705 43.41 41.69 30.63
CA LYS A 705 43.14 40.28 30.39
C LYS A 705 41.75 40.04 29.81
N ASP A 706 41.58 38.94 29.13
CA ASP A 706 40.26 38.38 28.77
C ASP A 706 40.01 37.16 29.61
N THR A 707 38.79 37.02 30.09
CA THR A 707 38.33 35.81 30.80
C THR A 707 37.16 35.15 30.03
N VAL A 708 37.00 33.86 30.21
CA VAL A 708 35.95 33.05 29.57
C VAL A 708 35.24 32.24 30.61
N VAL A 709 33.93 32.14 30.57
CA VAL A 709 33.18 31.26 31.46
C VAL A 709 33.12 29.86 30.84
N PHE A 710 33.38 28.84 31.63
CA PHE A 710 33.15 27.44 31.25
C PHE A 710 32.00 26.89 32.08
N GLU A 711 31.06 26.23 31.43
CA GLU A 711 29.87 25.68 32.07
C GLU A 711 29.85 24.16 31.97
N THR A 712 29.35 23.56 33.04
CA THR A 712 29.07 22.13 33.14
C THR A 712 27.64 21.90 33.64
N LEU A 713 26.81 21.24 32.86
CA LEU A 713 25.48 20.87 33.24
C LEU A 713 25.48 19.44 33.78
N LYS A 714 24.92 19.24 34.98
CA LYS A 714 24.86 17.94 35.65
C LYS A 714 23.42 17.52 35.93
N HIS A 715 23.20 16.23 35.89
CA HIS A 715 21.97 15.58 36.34
C HIS A 715 22.32 14.51 37.35
N LYS A 716 21.74 14.57 38.56
CA LYS A 716 22.05 13.66 39.67
C LYS A 716 23.55 13.49 39.92
N GLY A 717 24.27 14.61 39.85
CA GLY A 717 25.72 14.66 40.10
C GLY A 717 26.59 14.21 38.91
N LYS A 718 26.02 13.73 37.80
CA LYS A 718 26.74 13.29 36.59
C LYS A 718 26.70 14.39 35.53
N GLU A 719 27.82 14.70 34.92
CA GLU A 719 27.91 15.61 33.79
C GLU A 719 27.13 15.01 32.59
N ILE A 720 26.27 15.85 31.98
CA ILE A 720 25.44 15.52 30.83
C ILE A 720 25.64 16.43 29.63
N ALA A 721 26.19 17.60 29.83
CA ALA A 721 26.64 18.53 28.82
C ALA A 721 27.66 19.53 29.41
N SER A 722 28.56 20.01 28.57
CA SER A 722 29.50 21.09 28.95
C SER A 722 29.76 22.00 27.76
N HIS A 723 30.11 23.26 28.10
CA HIS A 723 30.60 24.23 27.13
C HIS A 723 31.94 24.79 27.63
N HIS A 724 33.01 24.23 27.12
CA HIS A 724 34.39 24.53 27.55
C HIS A 724 35.21 25.06 26.37
N ASP A 725 34.67 25.99 25.58
CA ASP A 725 35.39 26.61 24.47
C ASP A 725 36.10 27.90 24.91
N ILE A 726 37.40 27.84 25.14
CA ILE A 726 38.22 28.98 25.53
C ILE A 726 38.22 30.12 24.50
N ASN A 727 37.84 29.82 23.25
CA ASN A 727 37.82 30.80 22.16
C ASN A 727 36.43 31.39 21.90
N ASP A 728 35.40 30.96 22.61
CA ASP A 728 34.06 31.51 22.39
C ASP A 728 34.01 33.00 22.75
N VAL A 729 33.68 33.81 21.73
CA VAL A 729 33.58 35.27 21.86
C VAL A 729 32.37 35.71 22.67
N ASN A 730 31.29 34.87 22.70
CA ASN A 730 30.07 35.18 23.46
C ASN A 730 30.29 35.01 24.98
N GLN A 731 31.22 34.14 25.38
CA GLN A 731 31.59 33.87 26.76
C GLN A 731 32.79 34.68 27.20
N THR A 732 33.43 35.43 26.30
CA THR A 732 34.60 36.20 26.58
C THR A 732 34.23 37.52 27.22
N LEU A 733 34.65 37.71 28.48
CA LEU A 733 34.57 38.96 29.18
C LEU A 733 35.91 39.71 29.07
N ARG A 734 35.88 40.95 28.64
CA ARG A 734 37.02 41.82 28.46
C ARG A 734 37.24 42.69 29.71
N HIS A 735 38.44 42.71 30.25
CA HIS A 735 38.80 43.57 31.37
C HIS A 735 39.66 44.73 30.84
N PRO A 736 39.12 45.98 30.82
CA PRO A 736 39.84 47.11 30.28
C PRO A 736 41.09 47.41 31.07
N GLU A 737 42.12 47.84 30.39
CA GLU A 737 43.32 48.39 30.99
C GLU A 737 43.52 49.79 30.44
N ILE A 738 43.77 50.71 31.34
CA ILE A 738 44.18 52.07 31.00
C ILE A 738 45.50 52.31 31.67
N LYS A 739 46.50 52.79 30.89
CA LYS A 739 47.79 53.28 31.38
C LYS A 739 47.99 54.66 30.84
N THR A 740 48.51 55.55 31.69
CA THR A 740 48.73 56.90 31.37
C THR A 740 50.17 57.28 31.57
N GLN A 741 50.63 58.27 30.81
CA GLN A 741 51.94 58.88 30.94
C GLN A 741 51.76 60.34 30.69
N ALA A 742 51.76 61.08 31.80
CA ALA A 742 51.73 62.53 31.78
C ALA A 742 53.14 63.11 31.53
N HIS A 743 53.25 64.20 30.76
CA HIS A 743 54.42 64.96 30.53
C HIS A 743 54.04 66.43 30.35
N SER A 744 54.95 67.29 30.76
CA SER A 744 54.95 68.74 30.50
C SER A 744 55.22 68.99 29.02
N THR A 745 54.46 69.88 28.37
CA THR A 745 54.66 70.20 26.96
C THR A 745 55.92 71.05 26.79
N GLU A 746 56.32 71.76 27.82
CA GLU A 746 57.48 72.59 27.81
C GLU A 746 58.81 71.83 28.00
N SER A 747 58.88 70.96 28.94
CA SER A 747 60.06 70.10 29.18
C SER A 747 60.15 68.83 28.35
N GLY A 748 59.02 68.37 27.79
CA GLY A 748 58.90 67.05 27.14
C GLY A 748 59.05 65.84 28.07
N THR A 749 59.19 66.05 29.37
CA THR A 749 59.42 65.05 30.43
C THR A 749 58.26 65.07 31.45
N ASN A 750 58.35 64.18 32.44
CA ASN A 750 57.40 64.12 33.56
C ASN A 750 57.76 65.13 34.67
N ILE A 751 58.63 66.08 34.36
CA ILE A 751 59.05 67.21 35.26
C ILE A 751 58.49 68.49 34.67
N GLY A 752 57.48 69.12 35.33
CA GLY A 752 56.97 70.42 34.98
C GLY A 752 57.70 71.49 35.64
N ALA A 753 57.80 72.70 34.97
CA ALA A 753 58.37 73.88 35.58
C ALA A 753 57.35 74.67 36.38
N PRO A 754 57.72 75.35 37.51
CA PRO A 754 56.74 76.17 38.21
C PRO A 754 56.36 77.33 37.33
N SER A 755 55.21 77.33 36.76
CA SER A 755 54.67 78.40 35.92
C SER A 755 53.21 78.64 36.27
N LYS A 756 52.66 79.83 35.86
CA LYS A 756 51.23 80.12 36.05
C LYS A 756 50.36 79.39 35.09
N GLU A 757 50.91 78.89 33.98
CA GLU A 757 50.11 78.18 32.87
C GLU A 757 50.89 77.02 32.36
N GLU A 758 51.18 76.01 33.18
CA GLU A 758 51.76 74.75 32.78
C GLU A 758 50.73 73.89 32.00
N VAL A 759 51.14 73.47 30.85
CA VAL A 759 50.34 72.59 30.00
C VAL A 759 50.84 71.16 30.13
N LEU A 760 50.02 70.30 30.67
CA LEU A 760 50.29 68.85 30.78
C LEU A 760 49.54 68.09 29.74
N VAL A 761 50.24 67.19 29.05
CA VAL A 761 49.62 66.24 28.15
C VAL A 761 49.71 64.88 28.78
N ASP A 762 48.54 64.21 28.96
CA ASP A 762 48.49 62.85 29.43
C ASP A 762 48.20 61.91 28.26
N LYS A 763 49.15 61.03 27.91
CA LYS A 763 49.02 60.03 26.88
C LYS A 763 48.41 58.83 27.47
N VAL A 764 47.12 58.59 27.13
CA VAL A 764 46.36 57.44 27.58
C VAL A 764 46.50 56.27 26.61
N ARG A 765 47.02 55.14 27.07
CA ARG A 765 47.06 53.92 26.36
C ARG A 765 45.95 52.99 26.92
N TYR A 766 45.21 52.30 26.06
CA TYR A 766 44.15 51.41 26.47
C TYR A 766 44.28 50.03 25.82
N LYS A 767 43.73 49.07 26.47
CA LYS A 767 43.63 47.68 26.00
C LYS A 767 42.28 47.10 26.35
N ASN A 768 41.76 46.11 25.56
CA ASN A 768 40.53 45.38 25.79
C ASN A 768 39.25 46.23 25.80
N LEU A 769 39.23 47.39 25.11
CA LEU A 769 37.99 48.10 24.82
C LEU A 769 37.25 47.43 23.64
N ILE A 770 35.92 47.56 23.63
CA ILE A 770 35.08 47.02 22.54
C ILE A 770 35.18 47.91 21.31
N ILE A 771 35.56 47.36 20.21
CA ILE A 771 35.71 48.10 18.94
C ILE A 771 34.34 48.68 18.53
N GLY A 772 34.34 49.94 18.08
CA GLY A 772 33.13 50.64 17.63
C GLY A 772 32.29 51.29 18.74
N LYS A 773 32.64 51.11 20.02
CA LYS A 773 32.02 51.82 21.15
C LYS A 773 32.69 53.16 21.42
N LYS A 774 31.90 54.10 21.94
CA LYS A 774 32.39 55.40 22.34
C LYS A 774 32.70 55.39 23.83
N TYR A 775 33.88 55.83 24.18
CA TYR A 775 34.37 55.98 25.56
C TYR A 775 34.67 57.40 25.90
N LYS A 776 34.40 57.79 27.14
CA LYS A 776 34.83 59.14 27.66
C LYS A 776 36.05 58.97 28.58
N VAL A 777 37.11 59.60 28.25
CA VAL A 777 38.30 59.68 29.13
C VAL A 777 38.23 60.96 29.91
N THR A 778 38.38 60.86 31.25
CA THR A 778 38.42 61.98 32.12
C THR A 778 39.71 61.88 32.93
N GLY A 779 40.52 62.95 32.94
CA GLY A 779 41.71 63.06 33.74
C GLY A 779 41.52 64.10 34.89
N VAL A 780 42.07 63.79 36.04
CA VAL A 780 42.15 64.71 37.17
C VAL A 780 43.58 64.75 37.65
N LEU A 781 44.10 65.95 37.74
CA LEU A 781 45.42 66.15 38.29
C LEU A 781 45.32 66.10 39.83
N MET A 782 46.06 65.17 40.45
CA MET A 782 46.05 64.94 41.90
C MET A 782 47.37 65.37 42.52
N ASP A 783 47.29 66.05 43.68
CA ASP A 783 48.40 66.24 44.56
C ASP A 783 48.75 64.88 45.24
N LYS A 784 49.94 64.32 44.95
CA LYS A 784 50.35 63.02 45.41
C LYS A 784 50.53 62.96 46.94
N GLU A 785 50.95 64.06 47.57
CA GLU A 785 51.17 64.11 49.00
C GLU A 785 49.83 64.25 49.78
N LYS A 786 48.85 64.99 49.20
CA LYS A 786 47.55 65.20 49.80
C LYS A 786 46.50 64.18 49.39
N ASN A 787 46.83 63.34 48.46
CA ASN A 787 45.91 62.34 47.85
C ASN A 787 44.56 62.93 47.39
N LYS A 788 44.59 64.21 46.95
CA LYS A 788 43.46 65.04 46.56
C LYS A 788 43.68 65.65 45.15
#